data_770430ce9e0210a203f8fb4329439bbf
#
_entry.id   770430ce9e0210a203f8fb4329439bbf
#
_cell.length_a   1.000
_cell.length_b   1.000
_cell.length_c   1.000
_cell.angle_alpha   90.00
_cell.angle_beta   90.00
_cell.angle_gamma   90.00
#
_symmetry.space_group_name_H-M   'P 1'
#
loop_
_entity.id
_entity.type
_entity.pdbx_description
1 polymer ?
#
loop_
_entity_poly.entity_id
_entity_poly.type
_entity_poly.pdbx_seq_one_letter_code
_entity_poly.pdbx_strand_id
1 'polypeptide(L)'
;MKSQETLFEIAPAADWNEAYPLGNGRIGAMIFDGTADDVVALSEDTLWAGRPDSEYPVVLKDTLPMLRRLLREGRYTEASDRFWKICGEKPGPGFRDSAVFVTAGNLHIIADDPAARGYTRMLDLRRAVDTCSYTGTCGKVSSTAFCSYPDAVFVKRIRSARARNYRLGFDSPVKGSVSATGNEFFFDGVCPAWARKTETATYETADGLTGIAFRVAVRAIAPGAAVAAADDQLVIDGARDLLLLVAIRSNFKDCDTNPEDSGIDFRALCRADLDAAEARGFDAMLKAHTKDVGALYDRSRLILDAPVSEEGVPTGRLIEGSPGKRFAPTTLIALLYNFGRYLMIASSRPGTRATNLQGIWNNMLTPPWGSNYTLNINAEMNYWPAQTTNLAECLEPFESQIRVFAKQGAVAAEKIYGLPGWCLHHNSDIWGFAGPASGCPWWAYWPVGGGWVCRKIMEHYRFSGDNAYLKQWFPILRGAAEFLSALLVEDDEGKLMTSPSTSPEHGFIDPETGEDCTCCEGSLMDLSIIRELFETCLEAAGILRVGIAGDPLLATLAEQLPRLRKPVIKADGCLSEFGNELPDKDPHHRHVSHLYGVYPAAEFTSLRNPDLFRAAWRSLNVRGDLSTGWAMGWRVILRARFLEGDRAERILHHLLTLVSSGPGGHRGGGVYRNMFDAHPPFQIDGNFGATAAIAEMLLQSHETTDDGRTLVRLFPALPKNWKGGRITGLRARGGLTIDIRWGSDGTRTVTIKADRDGRFHFITPWGERSADLKAGGRLVLRPA
;
A
#
# COMPACT_ATOMS: atom_id res chain seq x y z
N MET A 1 5.97 -4.56 -29.37
CA MET A 1 5.26 -4.14 -28.14
C MET A 1 6.31 -3.65 -27.12
N LYS A 2 6.01 -2.66 -26.31
CA LYS A 2 6.93 -2.23 -25.24
C LYS A 2 6.70 -3.13 -24.02
N SER A 3 7.28 -4.31 -24.03
CA SER A 3 7.08 -5.35 -23.00
C SER A 3 7.34 -4.90 -21.55
N GLN A 4 8.05 -3.77 -21.34
CA GLN A 4 8.31 -3.20 -20.02
C GLN A 4 7.22 -2.24 -19.51
N GLU A 5 6.14 -2.05 -20.28
CA GLU A 5 5.00 -1.19 -19.95
C GLU A 5 3.66 -1.85 -20.28
N THR A 6 3.66 -3.18 -20.44
CA THR A 6 2.49 -3.92 -20.89
C THR A 6 2.46 -5.30 -20.25
N LEU A 7 1.34 -5.69 -19.63
CA LEU A 7 1.05 -7.10 -19.36
C LEU A 7 0.44 -7.71 -20.61
N PHE A 8 0.87 -8.90 -21.00
CA PHE A 8 0.45 -9.56 -22.23
C PHE A 8 0.24 -11.05 -22.00
N GLU A 9 -0.90 -11.60 -22.47
CA GLU A 9 -1.23 -13.02 -22.43
C GLU A 9 -1.94 -13.46 -23.70
N ILE A 10 -1.87 -14.78 -23.96
CA ILE A 10 -2.45 -15.42 -25.13
C ILE A 10 -3.62 -16.38 -24.80
N ALA A 11 -4.12 -16.28 -23.58
CA ALA A 11 -5.28 -17.00 -23.07
C ALA A 11 -6.09 -16.11 -22.12
N PRO A 12 -7.41 -16.33 -21.97
CA PRO A 12 -8.20 -15.70 -20.92
C PRO A 12 -7.63 -15.97 -19.53
N ALA A 13 -7.99 -15.16 -18.54
CA ALA A 13 -7.67 -15.45 -17.15
C ALA A 13 -8.45 -16.68 -16.68
N ALA A 14 -7.75 -17.64 -16.07
CA ALA A 14 -8.38 -18.82 -15.50
C ALA A 14 -8.89 -18.55 -14.07
N ASP A 15 -8.27 -17.63 -13.36
CA ASP A 15 -8.68 -17.22 -12.02
C ASP A 15 -8.45 -15.70 -11.78
N TRP A 16 -8.86 -15.25 -10.61
CA TRP A 16 -8.77 -13.85 -10.23
C TRP A 16 -7.31 -13.31 -10.21
N ASN A 17 -6.32 -14.16 -9.86
CA ASN A 17 -4.91 -13.76 -9.81
C ASN A 17 -4.24 -13.74 -11.19
N GLU A 18 -4.99 -14.11 -12.24
CA GLU A 18 -4.58 -13.96 -13.64
C GLU A 18 -5.29 -12.77 -14.32
N ALA A 19 -6.43 -12.34 -13.78
CA ALA A 19 -7.21 -11.21 -14.31
C ALA A 19 -6.43 -9.89 -14.23
N TYR A 20 -6.66 -8.98 -15.19
CA TYR A 20 -5.98 -7.68 -15.20
C TYR A 20 -6.68 -6.65 -14.35
N PRO A 21 -5.96 -5.97 -13.44
CA PRO A 21 -6.52 -4.95 -12.56
C PRO A 21 -6.69 -3.63 -13.31
N LEU A 22 -7.90 -3.09 -13.38
CA LEU A 22 -8.21 -1.73 -13.74
C LEU A 22 -8.74 -0.96 -12.53
N GLY A 23 -8.49 0.35 -12.47
CA GLY A 23 -9.00 1.16 -11.37
C GLY A 23 -8.90 2.67 -11.63
N ASN A 24 -9.69 3.42 -10.86
CA ASN A 24 -9.71 4.88 -10.90
C ASN A 24 -9.62 5.51 -9.49
N GLY A 25 -9.13 4.74 -8.51
CA GLY A 25 -9.09 5.12 -7.09
C GLY A 25 -10.39 4.77 -6.34
N ARG A 26 -11.53 4.78 -7.03
CA ARG A 26 -12.85 4.44 -6.47
C ARG A 26 -13.30 3.05 -6.90
N ILE A 27 -13.48 2.83 -8.18
CA ILE A 27 -13.90 1.55 -8.74
C ILE A 27 -12.66 0.72 -9.07
N GLY A 28 -12.60 -0.49 -8.54
CA GLY A 28 -11.68 -1.55 -8.92
C GLY A 28 -12.40 -2.57 -9.80
N ALA A 29 -11.76 -2.98 -10.91
CA ALA A 29 -12.29 -4.00 -11.81
C ALA A 29 -11.19 -4.97 -12.20
N MET A 30 -11.42 -6.27 -11.98
CA MET A 30 -10.52 -7.34 -12.44
C MET A 30 -11.10 -7.94 -13.72
N ILE A 31 -10.35 -7.88 -14.83
CA ILE A 31 -10.83 -8.23 -16.16
C ILE A 31 -10.30 -9.61 -16.55
N PHE A 32 -11.23 -10.55 -16.76
CA PHE A 32 -10.89 -11.93 -17.13
C PHE A 32 -10.75 -12.13 -18.65
N ASP A 33 -11.47 -11.34 -19.45
CA ASP A 33 -11.50 -11.42 -20.91
C ASP A 33 -11.90 -12.82 -21.42
N GLY A 34 -12.91 -13.40 -20.79
CA GLY A 34 -13.48 -14.67 -21.22
C GLY A 34 -14.12 -14.56 -22.61
N THR A 35 -14.20 -15.68 -23.35
CA THR A 35 -14.78 -15.68 -24.70
C THR A 35 -16.27 -16.04 -24.72
N ALA A 36 -16.71 -16.93 -23.83
CA ALA A 36 -18.10 -17.33 -23.65
C ALA A 36 -18.76 -16.61 -22.46
N ASP A 37 -18.07 -16.55 -21.35
CA ASP A 37 -18.42 -15.77 -20.16
C ASP A 37 -17.25 -14.85 -19.82
N ASP A 38 -17.43 -13.57 -20.05
CA ASP A 38 -16.42 -12.55 -19.72
C ASP A 38 -16.77 -11.92 -18.38
N VAL A 39 -16.02 -12.33 -17.35
CA VAL A 39 -16.23 -11.89 -15.98
C VAL A 39 -15.49 -10.58 -15.72
N VAL A 40 -16.16 -9.65 -15.06
CA VAL A 40 -15.57 -8.43 -14.48
C VAL A 40 -15.85 -8.44 -12.98
N ALA A 41 -14.84 -8.77 -12.16
CA ALA A 41 -14.99 -8.72 -10.71
C ALA A 41 -14.83 -7.28 -10.23
N LEU A 42 -15.85 -6.75 -9.56
CA LEU A 42 -16.00 -5.35 -9.20
C LEU A 42 -15.83 -5.12 -7.69
N SER A 43 -15.22 -4.02 -7.36
CA SER A 43 -15.11 -3.48 -6.01
C SER A 43 -15.19 -1.95 -6.01
N GLU A 44 -15.44 -1.35 -4.85
CA GLU A 44 -15.49 0.11 -4.71
C GLU A 44 -14.93 0.51 -3.35
N ASP A 45 -14.21 1.61 -3.27
CA ASP A 45 -13.34 2.00 -2.16
C ASP A 45 -14.07 2.24 -0.82
N THR A 46 -15.40 2.40 -0.82
CA THR A 46 -16.21 2.60 0.39
C THR A 46 -16.97 1.35 0.84
N LEU A 47 -16.84 0.21 0.16
CA LEU A 47 -17.55 -1.01 0.51
C LEU A 47 -16.85 -1.74 1.66
N TRP A 48 -17.15 -1.31 2.86
CA TRP A 48 -16.64 -1.89 4.09
C TRP A 48 -17.79 -2.41 4.96
N ALA A 49 -17.53 -3.50 5.67
CA ALA A 49 -18.41 -3.92 6.77
C ALA A 49 -18.31 -2.92 7.94
N GLY A 50 -19.18 -3.09 8.91
CA GLY A 50 -19.14 -2.28 10.12
C GLY A 50 -19.96 -1.00 10.04
N ARG A 51 -19.86 -0.23 11.10
CA ARG A 51 -20.56 1.03 11.36
C ARG A 51 -19.67 1.93 12.22
N PRO A 52 -19.94 3.24 12.32
CA PRO A 52 -19.28 4.09 13.30
C PRO A 52 -19.44 3.51 14.72
N ASP A 53 -18.33 3.37 15.41
CA ASP A 53 -18.29 2.87 16.77
C ASP A 53 -17.03 3.40 17.46
N SER A 54 -17.15 3.79 18.70
CA SER A 54 -16.04 4.30 19.54
C SER A 54 -15.88 3.49 20.84
N GLU A 55 -16.50 2.31 20.91
CA GLU A 55 -16.33 1.43 22.06
C GLU A 55 -15.05 0.60 21.93
N TYR A 56 -14.27 0.60 22.99
CA TYR A 56 -13.03 -0.17 23.09
C TYR A 56 -13.12 -1.10 24.30
N PRO A 57 -13.32 -2.40 24.10
CA PRO A 57 -13.50 -3.36 25.19
C PRO A 57 -12.22 -3.64 25.98
N VAL A 58 -11.04 -3.38 25.38
CA VAL A 58 -9.76 -3.52 26.06
C VAL A 58 -9.43 -2.21 26.76
N VAL A 59 -9.39 -2.23 28.09
CA VAL A 59 -8.98 -1.09 28.95
C VAL A 59 -7.69 -1.47 29.63
N LEU A 60 -6.61 -0.76 29.30
CA LEU A 60 -5.24 -1.09 29.77
C LEU A 60 -4.82 -0.25 30.97
N LYS A 61 -5.38 0.96 31.15
CA LYS A 61 -4.97 1.90 32.22
C LYS A 61 -4.80 1.27 33.60
N ASP A 62 -5.68 0.32 33.95
CA ASP A 62 -5.69 -0.31 35.27
C ASP A 62 -4.73 -1.52 35.35
N THR A 63 -4.34 -2.09 34.22
CA THR A 63 -3.50 -3.29 34.13
C THR A 63 -2.03 -3.00 33.81
N LEU A 64 -1.76 -1.86 33.18
CA LEU A 64 -0.39 -1.45 32.85
C LEU A 64 0.58 -1.43 34.04
N PRO A 65 0.21 -0.93 35.25
CA PRO A 65 1.12 -0.94 36.39
C PRO A 65 1.57 -2.34 36.80
N MET A 66 0.67 -3.34 36.72
CA MET A 66 0.99 -4.73 37.00
C MET A 66 1.93 -5.32 35.96
N LEU A 67 1.64 -5.12 34.66
CA LEU A 67 2.49 -5.60 33.58
C LEU A 67 3.90 -4.98 33.63
N ARG A 68 3.98 -3.66 33.87
CA ARG A 68 5.27 -2.94 34.02
C ARG A 68 6.11 -3.50 35.17
N ARG A 69 5.47 -3.83 36.31
CA ARG A 69 6.16 -4.46 37.44
C ARG A 69 6.72 -5.82 37.07
N LEU A 70 5.93 -6.69 36.45
CA LEU A 70 6.38 -8.02 36.03
C LEU A 70 7.54 -7.96 35.04
N LEU A 71 7.48 -7.08 34.06
CA LEU A 71 8.55 -6.89 33.06
C LEU A 71 9.84 -6.38 33.72
N ARG A 72 9.74 -5.43 34.68
CA ARG A 72 10.88 -4.91 35.44
C ARG A 72 11.52 -5.97 36.33
N GLU A 73 10.72 -6.89 36.89
CA GLU A 73 11.17 -8.04 37.67
C GLU A 73 11.79 -9.16 36.81
N GLY A 74 11.82 -9.02 35.47
CA GLY A 74 12.28 -10.05 34.53
C GLY A 74 11.31 -11.22 34.34
N ARG A 75 10.08 -11.14 34.83
CA ARG A 75 9.06 -12.18 34.77
C ARG A 75 8.31 -12.13 33.43
N TYR A 76 9.06 -12.33 32.34
CA TYR A 76 8.58 -12.13 30.97
C TYR A 76 7.47 -13.13 30.61
N THR A 77 7.60 -14.39 31.00
CA THR A 77 6.57 -15.43 30.75
C THR A 77 5.25 -15.06 31.42
N GLU A 78 5.25 -14.68 32.71
CA GLU A 78 4.02 -14.30 33.39
C GLU A 78 3.40 -13.01 32.83
N ALA A 79 4.23 -12.02 32.48
CA ALA A 79 3.77 -10.79 31.84
C ALA A 79 3.10 -11.08 30.49
N SER A 80 3.70 -11.94 29.66
CA SER A 80 3.18 -12.34 28.35
C SER A 80 1.86 -13.09 28.47
N ASP A 81 1.74 -14.03 29.40
CA ASP A 81 0.52 -14.79 29.65
C ASP A 81 -0.64 -13.89 30.10
N ARG A 82 -0.37 -12.97 31.02
CA ARG A 82 -1.38 -12.02 31.49
C ARG A 82 -1.80 -11.06 30.40
N PHE A 83 -0.84 -10.58 29.63
CA PHE A 83 -1.13 -9.67 28.53
C PHE A 83 -1.90 -10.35 27.41
N TRP A 84 -1.58 -11.62 27.14
CA TRP A 84 -2.34 -12.43 26.18
C TRP A 84 -3.81 -12.57 26.62
N LYS A 85 -4.07 -12.86 27.90
CA LYS A 85 -5.44 -12.93 28.42
C LYS A 85 -6.21 -11.62 28.26
N ILE A 86 -5.54 -10.48 28.43
CA ILE A 86 -6.14 -9.16 28.25
C ILE A 86 -6.49 -8.88 26.77
N CYS A 87 -5.59 -9.18 25.85
CA CYS A 87 -5.73 -8.86 24.42
C CYS A 87 -6.28 -10.02 23.58
N GLY A 88 -6.14 -11.26 24.04
CA GLY A 88 -6.35 -12.47 23.25
C GLY A 88 -7.60 -13.25 23.52
N GLU A 89 -8.27 -13.04 24.66
CA GLU A 89 -9.57 -13.66 24.88
C GLU A 89 -10.52 -13.13 23.82
N LYS A 90 -11.06 -14.07 23.01
CA LYS A 90 -12.08 -13.73 22.01
C LYS A 90 -13.23 -13.07 22.77
N PRO A 91 -13.44 -11.79 22.62
CA PRO A 91 -14.57 -11.15 23.24
C PRO A 91 -15.84 -11.72 22.62
N GLY A 92 -16.90 -11.73 23.42
CA GLY A 92 -18.23 -12.14 22.99
C GLY A 92 -18.80 -11.29 21.84
N PRO A 93 -20.04 -11.58 21.41
CA PRO A 93 -20.73 -10.77 20.43
C PRO A 93 -20.70 -9.28 20.83
N GLY A 94 -20.21 -8.40 19.97
CA GLY A 94 -20.06 -6.97 20.25
C GLY A 94 -18.62 -6.49 20.47
N PHE A 95 -17.62 -7.39 20.42
CA PHE A 95 -16.23 -6.93 20.41
C PHE A 95 -15.89 -6.31 19.06
N ARG A 96 -15.47 -5.06 19.10
CA ARG A 96 -14.95 -4.37 17.93
C ARG A 96 -13.53 -4.84 17.62
N ASP A 97 -13.34 -5.28 16.40
CA ASP A 97 -12.05 -5.40 15.70
C ASP A 97 -12.13 -4.52 14.46
N SER A 98 -11.04 -4.36 13.70
CA SER A 98 -11.10 -3.63 12.44
C SER A 98 -12.12 -4.26 11.48
N ALA A 99 -12.89 -3.42 10.78
CA ALA A 99 -13.83 -3.85 9.76
C ALA A 99 -13.11 -4.50 8.57
N VAL A 100 -13.84 -5.26 7.76
CA VAL A 100 -13.34 -5.89 6.54
C VAL A 100 -13.78 -5.11 5.32
N PHE A 101 -12.89 -5.03 4.31
CA PHE A 101 -13.21 -4.52 2.98
C PHE A 101 -13.91 -5.61 2.17
N VAL A 102 -15.07 -5.32 1.56
CA VAL A 102 -15.89 -6.31 0.87
C VAL A 102 -15.92 -6.08 -0.64
N THR A 103 -16.16 -7.17 -1.41
CA THR A 103 -16.38 -7.07 -2.86
C THR A 103 -17.76 -6.49 -3.19
N ALA A 104 -17.92 -5.90 -4.37
CA ALA A 104 -19.24 -5.61 -4.91
C ALA A 104 -19.87 -6.86 -5.56
N GLY A 105 -19.08 -7.70 -6.21
CA GLY A 105 -19.52 -8.90 -6.94
C GLY A 105 -18.95 -8.99 -8.35
N ASN A 106 -19.50 -9.89 -9.16
CA ASN A 106 -19.06 -10.17 -10.52
C ASN A 106 -20.14 -9.82 -11.55
N LEU A 107 -19.78 -8.99 -12.51
CA LEU A 107 -20.57 -8.78 -13.72
C LEU A 107 -20.21 -9.84 -14.74
N HIS A 108 -21.18 -10.63 -15.17
CA HIS A 108 -21.06 -11.64 -16.22
C HIS A 108 -21.56 -11.08 -17.56
N ILE A 109 -20.74 -11.18 -18.59
CA ILE A 109 -21.06 -10.82 -19.97
C ILE A 109 -21.05 -12.12 -20.78
N ILE A 110 -22.18 -12.82 -20.77
CA ILE A 110 -22.33 -14.14 -21.34
C ILE A 110 -22.65 -14.04 -22.83
N ALA A 111 -21.90 -14.74 -23.67
CA ALA A 111 -22.11 -14.81 -25.11
C ALA A 111 -21.89 -16.22 -25.65
N ASP A 112 -22.65 -16.58 -26.68
CA ASP A 112 -22.60 -17.92 -27.31
C ASP A 112 -21.40 -18.05 -28.26
N ASP A 113 -20.17 -18.06 -27.72
CA ASP A 113 -18.97 -18.20 -28.55
C ASP A 113 -17.81 -18.90 -27.84
N PRO A 114 -17.87 -20.22 -27.67
CA PRO A 114 -16.86 -20.97 -26.91
C PRO A 114 -15.53 -21.16 -27.64
N ALA A 115 -15.48 -20.94 -28.97
CA ALA A 115 -14.27 -21.19 -29.75
C ALA A 115 -13.54 -19.90 -30.11
N ALA A 116 -12.33 -19.71 -29.54
CA ALA A 116 -11.46 -18.60 -29.86
C ALA A 116 -10.15 -19.07 -30.51
N ARG A 117 -9.75 -18.41 -31.61
CA ARG A 117 -8.45 -18.60 -32.27
C ARG A 117 -7.69 -17.29 -32.32
N GLY A 118 -6.37 -17.33 -32.22
CA GLY A 118 -5.53 -16.14 -32.26
C GLY A 118 -5.83 -15.17 -31.11
N TYR A 119 -6.11 -15.74 -29.94
CA TYR A 119 -6.47 -14.97 -28.75
C TYR A 119 -5.27 -14.18 -28.22
N THR A 120 -5.52 -12.91 -27.88
CA THR A 120 -4.57 -12.05 -27.19
C THR A 120 -5.30 -11.11 -26.23
N ARG A 121 -4.75 -10.88 -25.06
CA ARG A 121 -5.15 -9.81 -24.15
C ARG A 121 -3.95 -9.02 -23.65
N MET A 122 -4.15 -7.74 -23.39
CA MET A 122 -3.07 -6.81 -23.08
C MET A 122 -3.56 -5.67 -22.20
N LEU A 123 -2.86 -5.42 -21.08
CA LEU A 123 -3.01 -4.22 -20.27
C LEU A 123 -1.86 -3.24 -20.59
N ASP A 124 -2.18 -2.12 -21.23
CA ASP A 124 -1.27 -1.00 -21.47
C ASP A 124 -1.22 -0.12 -20.21
N LEU A 125 -0.13 -0.21 -19.44
CA LEU A 125 0.04 0.50 -18.17
C LEU A 125 0.04 2.03 -18.33
N ARG A 126 0.61 2.52 -19.43
CA ARG A 126 0.72 3.96 -19.71
C ARG A 126 -0.64 4.59 -19.99
N ARG A 127 -1.54 3.83 -20.58
CA ARG A 127 -2.90 4.29 -20.93
C ARG A 127 -3.93 3.83 -19.91
N ALA A 128 -3.58 2.89 -19.05
CA ALA A 128 -4.50 2.15 -18.16
C ALA A 128 -5.70 1.57 -18.94
N VAL A 129 -5.41 0.96 -20.08
CA VAL A 129 -6.42 0.39 -20.98
C VAL A 129 -6.13 -1.09 -21.17
N ASP A 130 -7.15 -1.89 -20.90
CA ASP A 130 -7.17 -3.29 -21.26
C ASP A 130 -7.73 -3.47 -22.68
N THR A 131 -7.16 -4.40 -23.44
CA THR A 131 -7.63 -4.80 -24.76
C THR A 131 -7.54 -6.30 -24.94
N CYS A 132 -8.61 -6.89 -25.49
CA CYS A 132 -8.63 -8.29 -25.87
C CYS A 132 -9.02 -8.43 -27.35
N SER A 133 -8.49 -9.40 -28.05
CA SER A 133 -8.94 -9.76 -29.41
C SER A 133 -8.78 -11.24 -29.70
N TYR A 134 -9.74 -11.79 -30.45
CA TYR A 134 -9.74 -13.17 -30.94
C TYR A 134 -10.64 -13.30 -32.18
N THR A 135 -10.60 -14.47 -32.81
CA THR A 135 -11.53 -14.85 -33.88
C THR A 135 -12.43 -15.98 -33.38
N GLY A 136 -13.73 -15.68 -33.23
CA GLY A 136 -14.76 -16.63 -32.83
C GLY A 136 -15.69 -17.01 -33.99
N THR A 137 -16.85 -17.60 -33.66
CA THR A 137 -17.88 -17.98 -34.67
C THR A 137 -18.49 -16.77 -35.36
N CYS A 138 -18.57 -15.62 -34.66
CA CYS A 138 -19.04 -14.33 -35.23
C CYS A 138 -17.95 -13.54 -35.98
N GLY A 139 -16.79 -14.16 -36.25
CA GLY A 139 -15.62 -13.55 -36.85
C GLY A 139 -14.72 -12.86 -35.84
N LYS A 140 -14.02 -11.80 -36.23
CA LYS A 140 -13.12 -11.08 -35.33
C LYS A 140 -13.94 -10.39 -34.23
N VAL A 141 -13.54 -10.61 -32.97
CA VAL A 141 -14.03 -9.94 -31.76
C VAL A 141 -12.90 -9.11 -31.18
N SER A 142 -13.20 -7.94 -30.67
CA SER A 142 -12.26 -7.10 -29.93
C SER A 142 -12.98 -6.40 -28.79
N SER A 143 -12.33 -6.32 -27.64
CA SER A 143 -12.81 -5.52 -26.50
C SER A 143 -11.78 -4.46 -26.09
N THR A 144 -12.27 -3.41 -25.46
CA THR A 144 -11.47 -2.35 -24.84
C THR A 144 -12.13 -1.97 -23.53
N ALA A 145 -11.38 -1.99 -22.41
CA ALA A 145 -11.88 -1.64 -21.10
C ALA A 145 -10.96 -0.66 -20.38
N PHE A 146 -11.54 0.21 -19.54
CA PHE A 146 -10.82 1.14 -18.67
C PHE A 146 -11.71 1.64 -17.52
N CYS A 147 -11.11 2.04 -16.41
CA CYS A 147 -11.77 2.75 -15.31
C CYS A 147 -11.43 4.24 -15.42
N SER A 148 -12.39 5.07 -15.78
CA SER A 148 -12.20 6.51 -15.96
C SER A 148 -12.30 7.26 -14.63
N TYR A 149 -11.22 7.92 -14.20
CA TYR A 149 -11.28 8.82 -13.05
C TYR A 149 -12.06 10.12 -13.36
N PRO A 150 -11.86 10.78 -14.53
CA PRO A 150 -12.64 11.98 -14.87
C PRO A 150 -14.14 11.76 -15.04
N ASP A 151 -14.56 10.53 -15.38
CA ASP A 151 -15.95 10.19 -15.65
C ASP A 151 -16.61 9.36 -14.54
N ALA A 152 -15.83 8.92 -13.55
CA ALA A 152 -16.25 8.12 -12.39
C ALA A 152 -16.94 6.78 -12.75
N VAL A 153 -16.65 6.19 -13.91
CA VAL A 153 -17.24 4.93 -14.40
C VAL A 153 -16.17 3.94 -14.85
N PHE A 154 -16.52 2.64 -14.79
CA PHE A 154 -15.87 1.61 -15.57
C PHE A 154 -16.55 1.53 -16.95
N VAL A 155 -15.76 1.35 -17.99
CA VAL A 155 -16.21 1.31 -19.40
C VAL A 155 -15.67 0.06 -20.06
N LYS A 156 -16.54 -0.73 -20.71
CA LYS A 156 -16.12 -1.84 -21.58
C LYS A 156 -16.87 -1.77 -22.91
N ARG A 157 -16.16 -1.78 -24.03
CA ARG A 157 -16.71 -1.82 -25.37
C ARG A 157 -16.30 -3.08 -26.08
N ILE A 158 -17.28 -3.84 -26.59
CA ILE A 158 -17.06 -5.09 -27.33
C ILE A 158 -17.54 -4.89 -28.77
N ARG A 159 -16.70 -5.21 -29.74
CA ARG A 159 -17.02 -5.15 -31.19
C ARG A 159 -16.84 -6.51 -31.82
N SER A 160 -17.76 -6.91 -32.68
CA SER A 160 -17.71 -8.16 -33.43
C SER A 160 -17.95 -7.92 -34.92
N ALA A 161 -17.35 -8.75 -35.78
CA ALA A 161 -17.49 -8.63 -37.22
C ALA A 161 -18.94 -8.95 -37.70
N ARG A 162 -19.65 -9.83 -36.99
CA ARG A 162 -21.04 -10.19 -37.19
C ARG A 162 -21.84 -9.95 -35.92
N ALA A 163 -23.17 -9.86 -36.04
CA ALA A 163 -24.08 -9.77 -34.92
C ALA A 163 -23.88 -10.92 -33.92
N ARG A 164 -23.94 -10.60 -32.65
CA ARG A 164 -23.74 -11.52 -31.52
C ARG A 164 -24.76 -11.21 -30.43
N ASN A 165 -25.21 -12.25 -29.72
CA ASN A 165 -26.12 -12.10 -28.61
C ASN A 165 -25.37 -12.12 -27.30
N TYR A 166 -25.86 -11.34 -26.32
CA TYR A 166 -25.31 -11.27 -25.00
C TYR A 166 -26.37 -11.34 -23.92
N ARG A 167 -26.02 -11.86 -22.79
CA ARG A 167 -26.78 -11.77 -21.53
C ARG A 167 -25.87 -11.20 -20.45
N LEU A 168 -26.36 -10.18 -19.74
CA LEU A 168 -25.69 -9.65 -18.57
C LEU A 168 -26.34 -10.22 -17.32
N GLY A 169 -25.52 -10.77 -16.45
CA GLY A 169 -25.91 -11.27 -15.13
C GLY A 169 -24.98 -10.71 -14.05
N PHE A 170 -25.36 -10.89 -12.81
CA PHE A 170 -24.54 -10.47 -11.68
C PHE A 170 -24.65 -11.46 -10.54
N ASP A 171 -23.51 -11.81 -9.96
CA ASP A 171 -23.46 -12.54 -8.70
C ASP A 171 -22.67 -11.76 -7.64
N SER A 172 -23.00 -11.97 -6.39
CA SER A 172 -22.29 -11.35 -5.29
C SER A 172 -22.42 -12.19 -4.03
N PRO A 173 -21.36 -12.32 -3.22
CA PRO A 173 -21.48 -12.90 -1.88
C PRO A 173 -22.13 -11.93 -0.88
N VAL A 174 -22.33 -10.67 -1.27
CA VAL A 174 -22.98 -9.65 -0.45
C VAL A 174 -24.50 -9.79 -0.59
N LYS A 175 -25.23 -9.64 0.52
CA LYS A 175 -26.70 -9.63 0.51
C LYS A 175 -27.23 -8.50 -0.37
N GLY A 176 -28.07 -8.83 -1.34
CA GLY A 176 -28.62 -7.84 -2.26
C GLY A 176 -29.65 -8.41 -3.21
N SER A 177 -30.09 -7.61 -4.14
CA SER A 177 -31.06 -7.98 -5.19
C SER A 177 -30.65 -7.42 -6.55
N VAL A 178 -30.88 -8.23 -7.56
CA VAL A 178 -30.70 -7.85 -8.98
C VAL A 178 -32.02 -7.35 -9.53
N SER A 179 -32.00 -6.37 -10.43
CA SER A 179 -33.14 -5.90 -11.20
C SER A 179 -32.67 -5.33 -12.55
N ALA A 180 -33.56 -5.42 -13.56
CA ALA A 180 -33.31 -4.85 -14.89
C ALA A 180 -34.51 -4.04 -15.37
N THR A 181 -34.26 -2.96 -16.11
CA THR A 181 -35.31 -2.14 -16.72
C THR A 181 -34.76 -1.40 -17.95
N GLY A 182 -35.47 -1.48 -19.09
CA GLY A 182 -35.01 -0.87 -20.33
C GLY A 182 -33.65 -1.44 -20.76
N ASN A 183 -32.64 -0.58 -20.83
CA ASN A 183 -31.28 -0.93 -21.15
C ASN A 183 -30.34 -0.86 -19.92
N GLU A 184 -30.91 -0.84 -18.73
CA GLU A 184 -30.18 -0.75 -17.47
C GLU A 184 -30.36 -2.02 -16.61
N PHE A 185 -29.32 -2.35 -15.88
CA PHE A 185 -29.24 -3.48 -14.98
C PHE A 185 -28.64 -3.00 -13.66
N PHE A 186 -29.16 -3.48 -12.53
CA PHE A 186 -28.76 -3.02 -11.20
C PHE A 186 -28.54 -4.19 -10.25
N PHE A 187 -27.53 -4.05 -9.40
CA PHE A 187 -27.43 -4.79 -8.16
C PHE A 187 -27.47 -3.81 -7.00
N ASP A 188 -28.49 -3.90 -6.15
CA ASP A 188 -28.59 -3.17 -4.88
C ASP A 188 -28.13 -4.08 -3.75
N GLY A 189 -26.97 -3.75 -3.15
CA GLY A 189 -26.34 -4.51 -2.11
C GLY A 189 -26.26 -3.77 -0.77
N VAL A 190 -26.05 -4.52 0.31
CA VAL A 190 -25.81 -3.98 1.65
C VAL A 190 -24.61 -4.69 2.23
N CYS A 191 -23.57 -3.94 2.61
CA CYS A 191 -22.43 -4.49 3.32
C CYS A 191 -22.86 -5.02 4.70
N PRO A 192 -22.17 -6.03 5.26
CA PRO A 192 -22.46 -6.49 6.61
C PRO A 192 -22.35 -5.36 7.65
N ALA A 193 -23.29 -5.28 8.58
CA ALA A 193 -23.16 -4.40 9.75
C ALA A 193 -21.98 -4.82 10.65
N TRP A 194 -21.61 -6.09 10.57
CA TRP A 194 -20.42 -6.63 11.20
C TRP A 194 -19.94 -7.85 10.40
N ALA A 195 -18.64 -7.94 10.16
CA ALA A 195 -18.00 -9.13 9.62
C ALA A 195 -16.58 -9.23 10.17
N ARG A 196 -16.16 -10.45 10.46
CA ARG A 196 -14.83 -10.75 10.95
C ARG A 196 -14.14 -11.76 10.05
N LYS A 197 -12.83 -11.68 9.99
CA LYS A 197 -11.96 -12.66 9.36
C LYS A 197 -12.35 -14.09 9.77
N THR A 198 -12.82 -14.91 8.84
CA THR A 198 -13.24 -16.30 9.04
C THR A 198 -14.58 -16.57 9.71
N GLU A 199 -15.39 -15.58 10.05
CA GLU A 199 -16.68 -15.76 10.70
C GLU A 199 -17.85 -15.37 9.80
N THR A 200 -19.06 -15.78 10.20
CA THR A 200 -20.28 -15.47 9.48
C THR A 200 -20.56 -13.96 9.54
N ALA A 201 -20.80 -13.36 8.38
CA ALA A 201 -21.18 -11.96 8.29
C ALA A 201 -22.57 -11.73 8.89
N THR A 202 -22.72 -10.69 9.72
CA THR A 202 -23.99 -10.25 10.28
C THR A 202 -24.43 -8.97 9.56
N TYR A 203 -25.60 -8.99 8.92
CA TYR A 203 -26.09 -7.88 8.11
C TYR A 203 -26.88 -6.83 8.88
N GLU A 204 -27.36 -7.17 10.06
CA GLU A 204 -28.16 -6.30 10.91
C GLU A 204 -27.62 -6.36 12.34
N THR A 205 -27.59 -5.22 13.02
CA THR A 205 -27.31 -5.16 14.45
C THR A 205 -28.51 -5.71 15.26
N ALA A 206 -28.35 -5.86 16.56
CA ALA A 206 -29.46 -6.25 17.45
C ALA A 206 -30.66 -5.27 17.38
N ASP A 207 -30.39 -4.00 17.08
CA ASP A 207 -31.41 -2.94 16.92
C ASP A 207 -31.94 -2.83 15.48
N GLY A 208 -31.58 -3.77 14.58
CA GLY A 208 -32.07 -3.82 13.20
C GLY A 208 -31.37 -2.84 12.24
N LEU A 209 -30.25 -2.25 12.64
CA LEU A 209 -29.49 -1.33 11.78
C LEU A 209 -28.57 -2.11 10.82
N THR A 210 -28.43 -1.60 9.58
CA THR A 210 -27.66 -2.24 8.52
C THR A 210 -26.29 -1.56 8.30
N GLY A 211 -25.40 -2.21 7.56
CA GLY A 211 -24.15 -1.61 7.08
C GLY A 211 -24.35 -0.68 5.89
N ILE A 212 -23.27 -0.39 5.19
CA ILE A 212 -23.23 0.49 4.01
C ILE A 212 -24.08 -0.12 2.89
N ALA A 213 -25.07 0.63 2.39
CA ALA A 213 -25.86 0.27 1.21
C ALA A 213 -25.21 0.84 -0.05
N PHE A 214 -25.28 0.09 -1.15
CA PHE A 214 -24.66 0.51 -2.41
C PHE A 214 -25.44 0.02 -3.63
N ARG A 215 -25.16 0.61 -4.79
CA ARG A 215 -25.64 0.15 -6.09
C ARG A 215 -24.49 -0.05 -7.05
N VAL A 216 -24.48 -1.19 -7.74
CA VAL A 216 -23.82 -1.37 -9.03
C VAL A 216 -24.85 -1.12 -10.10
N ALA A 217 -24.63 -0.13 -10.95
CA ALA A 217 -25.52 0.21 -12.07
C ALA A 217 -24.78 0.00 -13.40
N VAL A 218 -25.36 -0.78 -14.29
CA VAL A 218 -24.80 -1.09 -15.61
C VAL A 218 -25.77 -0.59 -16.67
N ARG A 219 -25.28 0.20 -17.64
CA ARG A 219 -26.05 0.63 -18.80
C ARG A 219 -25.45 0.01 -20.06
N ALA A 220 -26.28 -0.68 -20.85
CA ALA A 220 -25.89 -1.26 -22.12
C ALA A 220 -26.36 -0.38 -23.30
N ILE A 221 -25.43 -0.01 -24.17
CA ILE A 221 -25.66 0.78 -25.37
C ILE A 221 -25.22 -0.07 -26.57
N ALA A 222 -26.18 -0.54 -27.37
CA ALA A 222 -25.94 -1.43 -28.50
C ALA A 222 -26.73 -0.95 -29.75
N PRO A 223 -26.18 -0.02 -30.56
CA PRO A 223 -26.85 0.54 -31.71
C PRO A 223 -27.30 -0.53 -32.72
N GLY A 224 -28.59 -0.55 -33.05
CA GLY A 224 -29.18 -1.48 -34.01
C GLY A 224 -29.43 -2.90 -33.45
N ALA A 225 -29.19 -3.15 -32.17
CA ALA A 225 -29.56 -4.37 -31.48
C ALA A 225 -30.84 -4.21 -30.65
N ALA A 226 -31.53 -5.29 -30.36
CA ALA A 226 -32.60 -5.29 -29.38
C ALA A 226 -32.03 -5.43 -27.98
N VAL A 227 -32.39 -4.56 -27.05
CA VAL A 227 -31.99 -4.63 -25.64
C VAL A 227 -33.25 -4.71 -24.79
N ALA A 228 -33.38 -5.73 -23.97
CA ALA A 228 -34.57 -5.96 -23.15
C ALA A 228 -34.20 -6.51 -21.77
N ALA A 229 -34.91 -6.01 -20.76
CA ALA A 229 -34.89 -6.59 -19.43
C ALA A 229 -35.68 -7.91 -19.43
N ALA A 230 -35.11 -8.98 -18.87
CA ALA A 230 -35.75 -10.27 -18.74
C ALA A 230 -35.44 -10.80 -17.34
N ASP A 231 -36.44 -10.74 -16.46
CA ASP A 231 -36.31 -11.08 -15.03
C ASP A 231 -35.15 -10.34 -14.35
N ASP A 232 -34.12 -11.05 -13.94
CA ASP A 232 -32.90 -10.56 -13.29
C ASP A 232 -31.69 -10.42 -14.25
N GLN A 233 -31.94 -10.38 -15.57
CA GLN A 233 -30.90 -10.27 -16.60
C GLN A 233 -31.24 -9.17 -17.62
N LEU A 234 -30.20 -8.70 -18.30
CA LEU A 234 -30.34 -7.86 -19.48
C LEU A 234 -29.95 -8.68 -20.71
N VAL A 235 -30.90 -8.84 -21.66
CA VAL A 235 -30.71 -9.58 -22.92
C VAL A 235 -30.45 -8.59 -24.04
N ILE A 236 -29.43 -8.86 -24.85
CA ILE A 236 -28.98 -8.03 -25.95
C ILE A 236 -28.90 -8.90 -27.20
N ASP A 237 -29.78 -8.72 -28.16
CA ASP A 237 -29.86 -9.54 -29.37
C ASP A 237 -29.34 -8.79 -30.61
N GLY A 238 -28.38 -9.41 -31.29
CA GLY A 238 -27.88 -8.94 -32.56
C GLY A 238 -26.89 -7.79 -32.53
N ALA A 239 -26.15 -7.60 -31.42
CA ALA A 239 -25.19 -6.50 -31.31
C ALA A 239 -23.88 -6.77 -32.07
N ARG A 240 -23.40 -5.77 -32.82
CA ARG A 240 -22.06 -5.71 -33.40
C ARG A 240 -21.13 -4.78 -32.63
N ASP A 241 -21.68 -3.87 -31.90
CA ASP A 241 -20.99 -2.89 -31.06
C ASP A 241 -21.78 -2.76 -29.77
N LEU A 242 -21.21 -3.23 -28.66
CA LEU A 242 -21.79 -3.19 -27.33
C LEU A 242 -20.90 -2.33 -26.45
N LEU A 243 -21.43 -1.25 -25.90
CA LEU A 243 -20.79 -0.41 -24.90
C LEU A 243 -21.51 -0.61 -23.58
N LEU A 244 -20.74 -1.00 -22.56
CA LEU A 244 -21.17 -1.11 -21.17
C LEU A 244 -20.54 0.04 -20.36
N LEU A 245 -21.40 0.77 -19.64
CA LEU A 245 -21.01 1.78 -18.65
C LEU A 245 -21.42 1.26 -17.27
N VAL A 246 -20.49 1.28 -16.31
CA VAL A 246 -20.74 0.81 -14.95
C VAL A 246 -20.41 1.91 -13.95
N ALA A 247 -21.38 2.28 -13.13
CA ALA A 247 -21.21 3.18 -12.00
C ALA A 247 -21.45 2.42 -10.68
N ILE A 248 -20.65 2.70 -9.66
CA ILE A 248 -20.82 2.15 -8.31
C ILE A 248 -20.81 3.30 -7.32
N ARG A 249 -21.81 3.38 -6.48
CA ARG A 249 -21.94 4.37 -5.42
C ARG A 249 -22.55 3.76 -4.18
N SER A 250 -22.17 4.29 -3.02
CA SER A 250 -22.68 3.87 -1.71
C SER A 250 -23.25 5.06 -0.92
N ASN A 251 -23.90 4.76 0.21
CA ASN A 251 -24.33 5.75 1.17
C ASN A 251 -23.28 6.06 2.26
N PHE A 252 -22.02 5.63 2.10
CA PHE A 252 -20.96 6.02 3.01
C PHE A 252 -20.67 7.53 2.89
N LYS A 253 -20.67 8.24 4.01
CA LYS A 253 -20.37 9.67 4.08
C LYS A 253 -19.01 9.93 4.72
N ASP A 254 -18.86 9.56 5.98
CA ASP A 254 -17.66 9.73 6.79
C ASP A 254 -17.62 8.70 7.94
N CYS A 255 -16.57 8.72 8.72
CA CYS A 255 -16.35 7.76 9.81
C CYS A 255 -17.27 7.90 11.02
N ASP A 256 -18.07 8.96 11.13
CA ASP A 256 -18.93 9.25 12.27
C ASP A 256 -20.41 9.18 11.93
N THR A 257 -20.75 9.19 10.65
CA THR A 257 -22.14 9.19 10.19
C THR A 257 -22.60 7.77 9.94
N ASN A 258 -23.67 7.35 10.61
CA ASN A 258 -24.32 6.08 10.31
C ASN A 258 -24.80 6.04 8.86
N PRO A 259 -24.71 4.90 8.16
CA PRO A 259 -25.10 4.81 6.77
C PRO A 259 -26.54 5.31 6.48
N GLU A 260 -27.51 4.99 7.35
CA GLU A 260 -28.90 5.43 7.22
C GLU A 260 -29.09 6.94 7.40
N ASP A 261 -28.22 7.61 8.15
CA ASP A 261 -28.27 9.05 8.44
C ASP A 261 -27.48 9.91 7.42
N SER A 262 -26.83 9.26 6.45
CA SER A 262 -25.91 9.94 5.51
C SER A 262 -26.58 10.98 4.63
N GLY A 263 -27.86 10.80 4.32
CA GLY A 263 -28.60 11.64 3.37
C GLY A 263 -28.15 11.49 1.92
N ILE A 264 -27.27 10.52 1.60
CA ILE A 264 -26.74 10.30 0.24
C ILE A 264 -27.70 9.43 -0.56
N ASP A 265 -28.26 9.97 -1.64
CA ASP A 265 -28.96 9.19 -2.66
C ASP A 265 -27.97 8.60 -3.68
N PHE A 266 -27.35 7.46 -3.29
CA PHE A 266 -26.37 6.77 -4.11
C PHE A 266 -26.96 6.25 -5.43
N ARG A 267 -28.28 6.01 -5.51
CA ARG A 267 -28.96 5.60 -6.73
C ARG A 267 -29.05 6.74 -7.73
N ALA A 268 -29.40 7.95 -7.26
CA ALA A 268 -29.37 9.14 -8.09
C ALA A 268 -27.93 9.48 -8.56
N LEU A 269 -26.92 9.30 -7.71
CA LEU A 269 -25.52 9.48 -8.08
C LEU A 269 -25.07 8.51 -9.18
N CYS A 270 -25.40 7.20 -9.08
CA CYS A 270 -25.12 6.24 -10.15
C CYS A 270 -25.75 6.65 -11.47
N ARG A 271 -27.03 7.10 -11.45
CA ARG A 271 -27.71 7.56 -12.66
C ARG A 271 -27.02 8.78 -13.27
N ALA A 272 -26.67 9.76 -12.46
CA ALA A 272 -25.97 10.97 -12.92
C ALA A 272 -24.61 10.64 -13.58
N ASP A 273 -23.85 9.71 -12.98
CA ASP A 273 -22.58 9.25 -13.56
C ASP A 273 -22.78 8.57 -14.91
N LEU A 274 -23.79 7.68 -15.04
CA LEU A 274 -24.09 7.00 -16.30
C LEU A 274 -24.61 7.97 -17.38
N ASP A 275 -25.48 8.92 -17.02
CA ASP A 275 -26.01 9.93 -17.95
C ASP A 275 -24.88 10.83 -18.49
N ALA A 276 -23.98 11.26 -17.62
CA ALA A 276 -22.83 12.06 -18.00
C ALA A 276 -21.84 11.29 -18.89
N ALA A 277 -21.58 10.04 -18.59
CA ALA A 277 -20.69 9.16 -19.34
C ALA A 277 -21.29 8.85 -20.76
N GLU A 278 -22.58 8.54 -20.84
CA GLU A 278 -23.26 8.32 -22.12
C GLU A 278 -23.22 9.57 -22.98
N ALA A 279 -23.59 10.74 -22.42
CA ALA A 279 -23.56 12.02 -23.14
C ALA A 279 -22.17 12.37 -23.67
N ARG A 280 -21.10 12.00 -22.92
CA ARG A 280 -19.69 12.20 -23.33
C ARG A 280 -19.28 11.28 -24.46
N GLY A 281 -19.75 10.05 -24.46
CA GLY A 281 -19.46 9.03 -25.47
C GLY A 281 -18.04 8.41 -25.32
N PHE A 282 -17.89 7.19 -25.84
CA PHE A 282 -16.72 6.34 -25.65
C PHE A 282 -15.39 7.00 -26.04
N ASP A 283 -15.28 7.59 -27.23
CA ASP A 283 -14.02 8.13 -27.73
C ASP A 283 -13.53 9.34 -26.91
N ALA A 284 -14.48 10.19 -26.46
CA ALA A 284 -14.16 11.33 -25.62
C ALA A 284 -13.78 10.90 -24.20
N MET A 285 -14.43 9.89 -23.62
CA MET A 285 -14.04 9.28 -22.35
C MET A 285 -12.65 8.65 -22.43
N LEU A 286 -12.38 7.84 -23.44
CA LEU A 286 -11.07 7.20 -23.63
C LEU A 286 -9.94 8.23 -23.77
N LYS A 287 -10.21 9.34 -24.49
CA LYS A 287 -9.25 10.45 -24.62
C LYS A 287 -9.01 11.16 -23.29
N ALA A 288 -10.07 11.44 -22.52
CA ALA A 288 -9.96 12.08 -21.21
C ALA A 288 -9.20 11.18 -20.22
N HIS A 289 -9.57 9.91 -20.15
CA HIS A 289 -8.93 8.88 -19.33
C HIS A 289 -7.43 8.74 -19.65
N THR A 290 -7.08 8.54 -20.93
CA THR A 290 -5.66 8.37 -21.31
C THR A 290 -4.83 9.62 -21.08
N LYS A 291 -5.43 10.82 -21.19
CA LYS A 291 -4.77 12.09 -20.85
C LYS A 291 -4.52 12.19 -19.36
N ASP A 292 -5.50 11.84 -18.53
CA ASP A 292 -5.39 11.88 -17.06
C ASP A 292 -4.33 10.92 -16.54
N VAL A 293 -4.41 9.65 -16.91
CA VAL A 293 -3.43 8.64 -16.50
C VAL A 293 -2.02 8.98 -17.02
N GLY A 294 -1.91 9.38 -18.29
CA GLY A 294 -0.63 9.75 -18.90
C GLY A 294 0.04 10.93 -18.21
N ALA A 295 -0.73 11.89 -17.69
CA ALA A 295 -0.21 13.03 -16.95
C ALA A 295 0.53 12.62 -15.64
N LEU A 296 0.15 11.49 -15.06
CA LEU A 296 0.80 10.90 -13.87
C LEU A 296 1.88 9.88 -14.26
N TYR A 297 1.54 8.97 -15.15
CA TYR A 297 2.40 7.85 -15.51
C TYR A 297 3.70 8.30 -16.18
N ASP A 298 3.62 9.25 -17.13
CA ASP A 298 4.78 9.71 -17.90
C ASP A 298 5.81 10.50 -17.10
N ARG A 299 5.48 10.92 -15.87
CA ARG A 299 6.43 11.64 -14.99
C ARG A 299 7.63 10.81 -14.61
N SER A 300 7.45 9.50 -14.38
CA SER A 300 8.56 8.61 -14.03
C SER A 300 8.39 7.25 -14.71
N ARG A 301 9.42 6.81 -15.42
CA ARG A 301 9.42 5.54 -16.14
C ARG A 301 10.78 4.91 -16.08
N LEU A 302 10.84 3.61 -15.79
CA LEU A 302 12.05 2.80 -15.87
C LEU A 302 12.06 2.02 -17.18
N ILE A 303 13.13 2.14 -17.94
CA ILE A 303 13.42 1.31 -19.12
C ILE A 303 14.82 0.74 -18.94
N LEU A 304 14.94 -0.57 -18.99
CA LEU A 304 16.21 -1.30 -18.96
C LEU A 304 16.50 -1.89 -20.34
N ASP A 305 17.79 -1.98 -20.68
CA ASP A 305 18.18 -2.73 -21.88
C ASP A 305 17.82 -4.20 -21.68
N ALA A 306 17.01 -4.74 -22.57
CA ALA A 306 16.50 -6.10 -22.53
C ALA A 306 16.87 -6.87 -23.81
N PRO A 307 17.10 -8.18 -23.72
CA PRO A 307 17.32 -9.01 -24.90
C PRO A 307 16.10 -9.00 -25.84
N VAL A 308 16.32 -9.01 -27.14
CA VAL A 308 15.26 -9.12 -28.17
C VAL A 308 14.42 -10.38 -27.98
N SER A 309 14.99 -11.45 -27.44
CA SER A 309 14.29 -12.71 -27.12
C SER A 309 13.18 -12.59 -26.10
N GLU A 310 13.11 -11.48 -25.35
CA GLU A 310 12.04 -11.20 -24.39
C GLU A 310 10.86 -10.43 -25.02
N GLU A 311 11.03 -9.91 -26.25
CA GLU A 311 9.96 -9.17 -26.92
C GLU A 311 8.80 -10.08 -27.35
N GLY A 312 7.57 -9.66 -27.01
CA GLY A 312 6.35 -10.36 -27.40
C GLY A 312 6.12 -11.71 -26.68
N VAL A 313 6.92 -12.02 -25.68
CA VAL A 313 6.71 -13.19 -24.83
C VAL A 313 5.61 -12.88 -23.80
N PRO A 314 4.61 -13.78 -23.61
CA PRO A 314 3.61 -13.61 -22.56
C PRO A 314 4.24 -13.41 -21.17
N THR A 315 3.65 -12.50 -20.39
CA THR A 315 4.20 -12.10 -19.08
C THR A 315 4.34 -13.30 -18.14
N GLY A 316 3.32 -14.15 -18.05
CA GLY A 316 3.38 -15.37 -17.23
C GLY A 316 4.50 -16.31 -17.67
N ARG A 317 4.78 -16.40 -18.98
CA ARG A 317 5.89 -17.21 -19.49
C ARG A 317 7.28 -16.64 -19.17
N LEU A 318 7.40 -15.31 -19.12
CA LEU A 318 8.64 -14.67 -18.66
C LEU A 318 8.89 -14.96 -17.18
N ILE A 319 7.84 -14.94 -16.36
CA ILE A 319 7.91 -15.28 -14.92
C ILE A 319 8.26 -16.77 -14.76
N GLU A 320 7.55 -17.67 -15.43
CA GLU A 320 7.81 -19.14 -15.40
C GLU A 320 9.24 -19.49 -15.84
N GLY A 321 9.78 -18.78 -16.81
CA GLY A 321 11.13 -18.97 -17.29
C GLY A 321 12.23 -18.42 -16.39
N SER A 322 11.89 -17.78 -15.27
CA SER A 322 12.85 -17.20 -14.32
C SER A 322 13.48 -18.21 -13.35
N PRO A 323 12.79 -19.26 -12.84
CA PRO A 323 13.39 -20.26 -11.98
C PRO A 323 14.60 -20.95 -12.65
N GLY A 324 15.70 -21.08 -11.93
CA GLY A 324 16.95 -21.64 -12.43
C GLY A 324 17.87 -20.68 -13.18
N LYS A 325 17.42 -19.48 -13.53
CA LYS A 325 18.31 -18.41 -14.00
C LYS A 325 18.99 -17.71 -12.81
N ARG A 326 20.16 -17.16 -13.07
CA ARG A 326 20.89 -16.39 -12.04
C ARG A 326 20.23 -15.06 -11.71
N PHE A 327 19.50 -14.45 -12.66
CA PHE A 327 18.86 -13.15 -12.57
C PHE A 327 17.51 -13.18 -13.29
N ALA A 328 16.56 -12.39 -12.82
CA ALA A 328 15.30 -12.17 -13.50
C ALA A 328 15.52 -11.46 -14.85
N PRO A 329 14.65 -11.68 -15.85
CA PRO A 329 14.63 -10.89 -17.06
C PRO A 329 14.56 -9.39 -16.74
N THR A 330 15.42 -8.57 -17.36
CA THR A 330 15.41 -7.12 -17.14
C THR A 330 14.09 -6.47 -17.54
N THR A 331 13.38 -7.07 -18.50
CA THR A 331 12.01 -6.71 -18.85
C THR A 331 11.06 -6.79 -17.65
N LEU A 332 11.13 -7.87 -16.84
CA LEU A 332 10.26 -8.03 -15.66
C LEU A 332 10.62 -7.04 -14.54
N ILE A 333 11.89 -6.72 -14.36
CA ILE A 333 12.33 -5.72 -13.38
C ILE A 333 11.77 -4.33 -13.72
N ALA A 334 11.91 -3.92 -14.98
CA ALA A 334 11.36 -2.63 -15.43
C ALA A 334 9.83 -2.63 -15.38
N LEU A 335 9.20 -3.76 -15.78
CA LEU A 335 7.76 -3.93 -15.70
C LEU A 335 7.26 -3.83 -14.25
N LEU A 336 7.94 -4.45 -13.27
CA LEU A 336 7.59 -4.40 -11.85
C LEU A 336 7.56 -2.94 -11.32
N TYR A 337 8.57 -2.14 -11.65
CA TYR A 337 8.60 -0.72 -11.29
C TYR A 337 7.42 0.06 -11.92
N ASN A 338 7.23 -0.10 -13.22
CA ASN A 338 6.20 0.61 -13.97
C ASN A 338 4.79 0.15 -13.56
N PHE A 339 4.62 -1.15 -13.25
CA PHE A 339 3.37 -1.73 -12.78
C PHE A 339 2.99 -1.23 -11.38
N GLY A 340 3.93 -1.16 -10.42
CA GLY A 340 3.59 -0.63 -9.11
C GLY A 340 3.19 0.84 -9.15
N ARG A 341 3.81 1.66 -10.02
CA ARG A 341 3.33 3.03 -10.26
C ARG A 341 1.94 3.07 -10.88
N TYR A 342 1.68 2.18 -11.85
CA TYR A 342 0.35 2.01 -12.42
C TYR A 342 -0.69 1.64 -11.35
N LEU A 343 -0.38 0.66 -10.49
CA LEU A 343 -1.28 0.24 -9.41
C LEU A 343 -1.60 1.39 -8.44
N MET A 344 -0.62 2.24 -8.12
CA MET A 344 -0.87 3.42 -7.27
C MET A 344 -1.80 4.43 -7.95
N ILE A 345 -1.60 4.72 -9.23
CA ILE A 345 -2.48 5.61 -10.01
C ILE A 345 -3.90 5.03 -10.10
N ALA A 346 -4.03 3.71 -10.22
CA ALA A 346 -5.30 3.03 -10.35
C ALA A 346 -6.06 2.90 -9.01
N SER A 347 -5.37 2.86 -7.87
CA SER A 347 -5.96 2.56 -6.56
C SER A 347 -6.01 3.73 -5.58
N SER A 348 -5.30 4.85 -5.85
CA SER A 348 -5.21 5.96 -4.90
C SER A 348 -5.21 7.30 -5.63
N ARG A 349 -6.35 7.98 -5.61
CA ARG A 349 -6.55 9.27 -6.29
C ARG A 349 -7.15 10.30 -5.32
N PRO A 350 -6.88 11.59 -5.51
CA PRO A 350 -7.49 12.63 -4.67
C PRO A 350 -9.01 12.48 -4.55
N GLY A 351 -9.53 12.57 -3.33
CA GLY A 351 -10.98 12.41 -3.05
C GLY A 351 -11.49 10.97 -3.01
N THR A 352 -10.62 9.95 -3.08
CA THR A 352 -10.95 8.53 -2.87
C THR A 352 -10.46 8.05 -1.51
N ARG A 353 -10.59 6.76 -1.19
CA ARG A 353 -10.07 6.18 0.06
C ARG A 353 -8.65 5.67 -0.12
N ALA A 354 -7.94 5.54 1.01
CA ALA A 354 -6.59 4.99 1.02
C ALA A 354 -6.57 3.55 0.47
N THR A 355 -5.45 3.16 -0.17
CA THR A 355 -5.24 1.77 -0.56
C THR A 355 -5.15 0.89 0.68
N ASN A 356 -5.99 -0.14 0.73
CA ASN A 356 -5.97 -1.16 1.77
C ASN A 356 -4.94 -2.26 1.44
N LEU A 357 -4.98 -3.38 2.16
CA LEU A 357 -4.04 -4.50 1.99
C LEU A 357 -4.07 -5.13 0.57
N GLN A 358 -5.18 -4.96 -0.16
CA GLN A 358 -5.36 -5.42 -1.55
C GLN A 358 -5.55 -4.24 -2.53
N GLY A 359 -5.17 -3.05 -2.15
CA GLY A 359 -5.40 -1.83 -2.95
C GLY A 359 -6.86 -1.41 -2.91
N ILE A 360 -7.57 -1.66 -4.02
CA ILE A 360 -9.03 -1.54 -4.14
C ILE A 360 -9.66 -2.79 -4.77
N TRP A 361 -8.87 -3.87 -4.97
CA TRP A 361 -9.32 -5.08 -5.65
C TRP A 361 -9.55 -6.22 -4.65
N ASN A 362 -10.77 -6.72 -4.60
CA ASN A 362 -11.19 -7.82 -3.73
C ASN A 362 -12.35 -8.57 -4.38
N ASN A 363 -12.36 -9.89 -4.28
CA ASN A 363 -13.44 -10.77 -4.76
C ASN A 363 -14.13 -11.57 -3.64
N MET A 364 -13.87 -11.22 -2.36
CA MET A 364 -14.35 -11.97 -1.22
C MET A 364 -15.22 -11.10 -0.31
N LEU A 365 -16.16 -11.73 0.40
CA LEU A 365 -16.92 -11.09 1.47
C LEU A 365 -16.02 -10.87 2.71
N THR A 366 -15.18 -11.84 3.02
CA THR A 366 -14.22 -11.81 4.15
C THR A 366 -12.83 -12.14 3.64
N PRO A 367 -12.11 -11.15 3.06
CA PRO A 367 -10.78 -11.37 2.50
C PRO A 367 -9.74 -11.69 3.58
N PRO A 368 -8.58 -12.24 3.19
CA PRO A 368 -7.46 -12.44 4.09
C PRO A 368 -7.12 -11.15 4.84
N TRP A 369 -6.93 -11.28 6.16
CA TRP A 369 -6.68 -10.16 7.10
C TRP A 369 -7.71 -9.02 7.02
N GLY A 370 -8.94 -9.33 6.56
CA GLY A 370 -9.99 -8.33 6.37
C GLY A 370 -9.72 -7.33 5.26
N SER A 371 -8.62 -7.45 4.53
CA SER A 371 -8.12 -6.42 3.58
C SER A 371 -8.13 -5.01 4.20
N ASN A 372 -7.78 -4.91 5.49
CA ASN A 372 -7.84 -3.69 6.28
C ASN A 372 -6.59 -2.80 6.08
N TYR A 373 -6.50 -1.71 6.82
CA TYR A 373 -5.27 -0.90 6.94
C TYR A 373 -4.39 -1.53 8.02
N THR A 374 -3.47 -2.42 7.62
CA THR A 374 -2.49 -3.02 8.52
C THR A 374 -1.30 -2.08 8.67
N LEU A 375 -1.11 -1.55 9.89
CA LEU A 375 -0.29 -0.35 10.16
C LEU A 375 1.08 -0.65 10.76
N ASN A 376 1.43 -1.93 10.94
CA ASN A 376 2.76 -2.29 11.43
C ASN A 376 3.80 -2.43 10.31
N ILE A 377 3.38 -2.29 9.03
CA ILE A 377 4.21 -2.22 7.83
C ILE A 377 3.40 -1.91 6.54
N ASN A 378 2.28 -2.60 6.32
CA ASN A 378 1.66 -2.76 4.99
C ASN A 378 1.10 -1.43 4.45
N ALA A 379 0.27 -0.74 5.23
CA ALA A 379 -0.31 0.54 4.83
C ALA A 379 0.77 1.62 4.59
N GLU A 380 1.82 1.63 5.38
CA GLU A 380 2.96 2.52 5.21
C GLU A 380 3.73 2.19 3.93
N MET A 381 3.97 0.90 3.65
CA MET A 381 4.66 0.41 2.46
C MET A 381 3.88 0.74 1.18
N ASN A 382 2.54 0.70 1.22
CA ASN A 382 1.71 1.07 0.09
C ASN A 382 2.08 2.46 -0.45
N TYR A 383 2.48 3.39 0.43
CA TYR A 383 2.79 4.77 0.06
C TYR A 383 4.29 5.11 0.02
N TRP A 384 5.19 4.14 0.19
CA TRP A 384 6.63 4.40 0.07
C TRP A 384 7.06 4.95 -1.30
N PRO A 385 6.52 4.49 -2.45
CA PRO A 385 6.93 5.02 -3.74
C PRO A 385 6.36 6.41 -4.07
N ALA A 386 5.30 6.87 -3.39
CA ALA A 386 4.52 8.05 -3.79
C ALA A 386 5.40 9.30 -4.05
N GLN A 387 6.23 9.68 -3.09
CA GLN A 387 7.09 10.86 -3.22
C GLN A 387 8.24 10.62 -4.23
N THR A 388 9.00 9.54 -4.04
CA THR A 388 10.22 9.28 -4.81
C THR A 388 9.93 9.03 -6.29
N THR A 389 8.79 8.41 -6.61
CA THR A 389 8.40 8.10 -8.00
C THR A 389 7.47 9.13 -8.63
N ASN A 390 7.36 10.34 -8.04
CA ASN A 390 6.64 11.49 -8.59
C ASN A 390 5.12 11.30 -8.71
N LEU A 391 4.50 10.76 -7.65
CA LEU A 391 3.07 10.54 -7.50
C LEU A 391 2.56 11.10 -6.15
N ALA A 392 3.05 12.29 -5.77
CA ALA A 392 2.76 12.90 -4.47
C ALA A 392 1.24 13.07 -4.23
N GLU A 393 0.47 13.41 -5.26
CA GLU A 393 -1.00 13.56 -5.16
C GLU A 393 -1.72 12.25 -4.83
N CYS A 394 -1.14 11.09 -5.17
CA CYS A 394 -1.69 9.80 -4.77
C CYS A 394 -1.56 9.52 -3.25
N LEU A 395 -0.86 10.37 -2.51
CA LEU A 395 -0.77 10.29 -1.04
C LEU A 395 -2.01 10.88 -0.35
N GLU A 396 -2.76 11.77 -1.00
CA GLU A 396 -3.88 12.50 -0.40
C GLU A 396 -4.94 11.58 0.26
N PRO A 397 -5.36 10.45 -0.32
CA PRO A 397 -6.30 9.54 0.33
C PRO A 397 -5.78 8.98 1.67
N PHE A 398 -4.48 8.68 1.76
CA PHE A 398 -3.88 8.22 3.01
C PHE A 398 -3.74 9.37 4.03
N GLU A 399 -3.40 10.57 3.59
CA GLU A 399 -3.39 11.76 4.43
C GLU A 399 -4.79 12.03 5.00
N SER A 400 -5.83 11.93 4.18
CA SER A 400 -7.22 12.05 4.63
C SER A 400 -7.56 10.97 5.66
N GLN A 401 -7.10 9.73 5.48
CA GLN A 401 -7.28 8.65 6.45
C GLN A 401 -6.50 8.89 7.76
N ILE A 402 -5.31 9.50 7.72
CA ILE A 402 -4.56 9.90 8.95
C ILE A 402 -5.38 10.85 9.83
N ARG A 403 -6.19 11.73 9.25
CA ARG A 403 -7.11 12.60 10.05
C ARG A 403 -8.17 11.77 10.76
N VAL A 404 -8.70 10.75 10.10
CA VAL A 404 -9.66 9.82 10.70
C VAL A 404 -8.98 9.04 11.84
N PHE A 405 -7.76 8.54 11.61
CA PHE A 405 -6.97 7.86 12.64
C PHE A 405 -6.71 8.75 13.85
N ALA A 406 -6.32 10.00 13.65
CA ALA A 406 -6.05 10.93 14.74
C ALA A 406 -7.32 11.22 15.55
N LYS A 407 -8.47 11.38 14.89
CA LYS A 407 -9.75 11.63 15.54
C LYS A 407 -10.19 10.46 16.41
N GLN A 408 -10.24 9.24 15.85
CA GLN A 408 -10.65 8.04 16.56
C GLN A 408 -9.57 7.58 17.55
N GLY A 409 -8.31 7.81 17.21
CA GLY A 409 -7.16 7.54 18.07
C GLY A 409 -7.12 8.37 19.35
N ALA A 410 -7.69 9.59 19.34
CA ALA A 410 -7.84 10.39 20.56
C ALA A 410 -8.84 9.75 21.53
N VAL A 411 -9.95 9.22 21.02
CA VAL A 411 -10.92 8.48 21.83
C VAL A 411 -10.28 7.18 22.38
N ALA A 412 -9.49 6.48 21.56
CA ALA A 412 -8.78 5.28 21.99
C ALA A 412 -7.73 5.59 23.07
N ALA A 413 -6.95 6.67 22.94
CA ALA A 413 -5.95 7.09 23.91
C ALA A 413 -6.59 7.35 25.29
N GLU A 414 -7.70 8.05 25.32
CA GLU A 414 -8.43 8.34 26.55
C GLU A 414 -9.06 7.08 27.15
N LYS A 415 -9.85 6.31 26.37
CA LYS A 415 -10.61 5.16 26.88
C LYS A 415 -9.71 3.98 27.29
N ILE A 416 -8.69 3.68 26.48
CA ILE A 416 -7.84 2.50 26.70
C ILE A 416 -6.74 2.81 27.73
N TYR A 417 -6.11 3.99 27.64
CA TYR A 417 -4.93 4.33 28.43
C TYR A 417 -5.18 5.42 29.49
N GLY A 418 -6.20 6.25 29.33
CA GLY A 418 -6.38 7.46 30.14
C GLY A 418 -5.31 8.51 29.86
N LEU A 419 -4.77 8.57 28.63
CA LEU A 419 -3.67 9.45 28.22
C LEU A 419 -4.15 10.50 27.19
N PRO A 420 -3.50 11.67 27.14
CA PRO A 420 -3.80 12.71 26.15
C PRO A 420 -3.23 12.34 24.76
N GLY A 421 -3.55 13.17 23.75
CA GLY A 421 -3.11 12.99 22.38
C GLY A 421 -3.90 11.92 21.64
N TRP A 422 -3.29 11.17 20.71
CA TRP A 422 -3.94 10.09 19.99
C TRP A 422 -3.00 8.92 19.71
N CYS A 423 -3.54 7.71 19.79
CA CYS A 423 -2.82 6.47 19.52
C CYS A 423 -3.40 5.73 18.31
N LEU A 424 -2.62 4.81 17.76
CA LEU A 424 -3.04 3.93 16.68
C LEU A 424 -2.30 2.60 16.83
N HIS A 425 -3.07 1.51 16.77
CA HIS A 425 -2.54 0.16 16.89
C HIS A 425 -2.36 -0.50 15.51
N HIS A 426 -2.14 -1.79 15.52
CA HIS A 426 -1.78 -2.61 14.36
C HIS A 426 -2.78 -2.56 13.20
N ASN A 427 -4.08 -2.60 13.45
CA ASN A 427 -5.12 -2.63 12.43
C ASN A 427 -6.04 -1.43 12.50
N SER A 428 -6.50 -0.97 11.35
CA SER A 428 -7.55 0.02 11.23
C SER A 428 -8.42 -0.21 9.99
N ASP A 429 -9.43 0.63 9.80
CA ASP A 429 -10.44 0.53 8.75
C ASP A 429 -10.94 1.91 8.32
N ILE A 430 -11.97 1.94 7.45
CA ILE A 430 -12.58 3.18 6.98
C ILE A 430 -13.23 4.00 8.12
N TRP A 431 -13.66 3.33 9.21
CA TRP A 431 -14.23 3.95 10.40
C TRP A 431 -13.19 4.47 11.38
N GLY A 432 -11.89 4.17 11.13
CA GLY A 432 -10.77 4.61 11.94
C GLY A 432 -10.57 3.83 13.22
N PHE A 433 -10.89 2.53 13.25
CA PHE A 433 -10.57 1.70 14.41
C PHE A 433 -9.11 1.91 14.84
N ALA A 434 -8.90 2.25 16.11
CA ALA A 434 -7.59 2.63 16.63
C ALA A 434 -7.12 1.81 17.84
N GLY A 435 -7.94 0.87 18.31
CA GLY A 435 -7.64 0.01 19.46
C GLY A 435 -6.74 -1.18 19.12
N PRO A 436 -6.33 -1.96 20.15
CA PRO A 436 -5.67 -3.24 19.95
C PRO A 436 -6.58 -4.21 19.19
N ALA A 437 -6.04 -4.91 18.19
CA ALA A 437 -6.74 -6.01 17.56
C ALA A 437 -6.86 -7.20 18.51
N SER A 438 -7.78 -8.13 18.25
CA SER A 438 -7.84 -9.37 19.01
C SER A 438 -6.72 -10.32 18.60
N GLY A 439 -6.10 -10.99 19.57
CA GLY A 439 -5.09 -12.01 19.31
C GLY A 439 -3.82 -11.85 20.14
N CYS A 440 -2.73 -12.43 19.67
CA CYS A 440 -1.46 -12.40 20.38
C CYS A 440 -0.90 -10.97 20.48
N PRO A 441 -0.41 -10.54 21.65
CA PRO A 441 0.08 -9.18 21.86
C PRO A 441 1.17 -8.72 20.87
N TRP A 442 2.01 -9.58 20.33
CA TRP A 442 3.08 -9.17 19.41
C TRP A 442 2.56 -8.59 18.07
N TRP A 443 1.30 -8.85 17.67
CA TRP A 443 0.64 -8.11 16.58
C TRP A 443 -0.51 -7.25 17.09
N ALA A 444 -1.30 -7.73 18.07
CA ALA A 444 -2.53 -7.08 18.51
C ALA A 444 -2.25 -5.75 19.24
N TYR A 445 -1.26 -5.74 20.11
CA TYR A 445 -0.85 -4.59 20.89
C TYR A 445 0.41 -3.94 20.30
N TRP A 446 0.25 -2.77 19.72
CA TRP A 446 1.35 -1.98 19.18
C TRP A 446 0.91 -0.52 19.03
N PRO A 447 0.99 0.31 20.10
CA PRO A 447 0.35 1.63 20.16
C PRO A 447 1.11 2.76 19.45
N VAL A 448 2.23 2.46 18.80
CA VAL A 448 3.11 3.47 18.19
C VAL A 448 2.84 3.72 16.71
N GLY A 449 1.81 3.08 16.13
CA GLY A 449 1.44 3.24 14.72
C GLY A 449 1.15 4.70 14.34
N GLY A 450 0.59 5.50 15.26
CA GLY A 450 0.39 6.93 15.07
C GLY A 450 1.69 7.70 14.77
N GLY A 451 2.78 7.32 15.43
CA GLY A 451 4.11 7.88 15.16
C GLY A 451 4.61 7.55 13.76
N TRP A 452 4.41 6.29 13.31
CA TRP A 452 4.86 5.87 11.98
C TRP A 452 4.09 6.55 10.85
N VAL A 453 2.75 6.59 10.90
CA VAL A 453 1.97 7.24 9.83
C VAL A 453 2.26 8.75 9.76
N CYS A 454 2.56 9.40 10.87
CA CYS A 454 2.96 10.81 10.93
C CYS A 454 4.23 11.11 10.13
N ARG A 455 5.12 10.10 9.94
CA ARG A 455 6.30 10.23 9.10
C ARG A 455 5.98 10.72 7.69
N LYS A 456 4.83 10.30 7.11
CA LYS A 456 4.39 10.72 5.76
C LYS A 456 4.21 12.23 5.64
N ILE A 457 3.78 12.88 6.71
CA ILE A 457 3.56 14.33 6.75
C ILE A 457 4.89 15.09 6.57
N MET A 458 5.91 14.70 7.35
CA MET A 458 7.21 15.36 7.25
C MET A 458 7.95 14.99 5.96
N GLU A 459 7.79 13.77 5.46
CA GLU A 459 8.31 13.38 4.15
C GLU A 459 7.72 14.26 3.04
N HIS A 460 6.41 14.46 3.01
CA HIS A 460 5.78 15.36 2.05
C HIS A 460 6.42 16.76 2.10
N TYR A 461 6.59 17.31 3.30
CA TYR A 461 7.26 18.60 3.47
C TYR A 461 8.71 18.57 2.95
N ARG A 462 9.49 17.55 3.29
CA ARG A 462 10.90 17.44 2.84
C ARG A 462 11.04 17.43 1.33
N PHE A 463 10.06 16.86 0.60
CA PHE A 463 10.03 16.87 -0.86
C PHE A 463 9.46 18.18 -1.43
N SER A 464 8.37 18.71 -0.87
CA SER A 464 7.68 19.88 -1.41
C SER A 464 8.23 21.21 -0.90
N GLY A 465 8.60 21.30 0.40
CA GLY A 465 8.91 22.54 1.10
C GLY A 465 7.69 23.42 1.39
N ASP A 466 6.49 22.84 1.37
CA ASP A 466 5.25 23.57 1.59
C ASP A 466 5.00 23.84 3.08
N ASN A 467 5.29 25.07 3.51
CA ASN A 467 5.06 25.52 4.89
C ASN A 467 3.57 25.61 5.25
N ALA A 468 2.68 25.86 4.28
CA ALA A 468 1.24 25.90 4.54
C ALA A 468 0.71 24.51 4.85
N TYR A 469 1.15 23.53 4.07
CA TYR A 469 0.89 22.11 4.35
C TYR A 469 1.40 21.71 5.73
N LEU A 470 2.67 21.98 6.05
CA LEU A 470 3.25 21.63 7.35
C LEU A 470 2.49 22.26 8.51
N LYS A 471 2.12 23.55 8.40
CA LYS A 471 1.31 24.25 9.40
C LYS A 471 -0.06 23.59 9.62
N GLN A 472 -0.71 23.15 8.54
CA GLN A 472 -2.01 22.48 8.60
C GLN A 472 -1.92 21.12 9.31
N TRP A 473 -0.81 20.39 9.14
CA TRP A 473 -0.61 19.04 9.68
C TRP A 473 0.10 19.00 11.04
N PHE A 474 0.69 20.10 11.46
CA PHE A 474 1.43 20.17 12.72
C PHE A 474 0.62 19.76 13.96
N PRO A 475 -0.69 20.10 14.10
CA PRO A 475 -1.50 19.61 15.22
C PRO A 475 -1.62 18.08 15.28
N ILE A 476 -1.67 17.39 14.13
CA ILE A 476 -1.70 15.92 14.05
C ILE A 476 -0.39 15.33 14.55
N LEU A 477 0.76 15.86 14.11
CA LEU A 477 2.09 15.46 14.60
C LEU A 477 2.19 15.63 16.13
N ARG A 478 1.76 16.79 16.63
CA ARG A 478 1.77 17.11 18.07
C ARG A 478 0.95 16.13 18.88
N GLY A 479 -0.26 15.81 18.44
CA GLY A 479 -1.14 14.91 19.18
C GLY A 479 -0.59 13.48 19.27
N ALA A 480 0.05 12.96 18.21
CA ALA A 480 0.75 11.67 18.25
C ALA A 480 1.93 11.71 19.23
N ALA A 481 2.74 12.80 19.18
CA ALA A 481 3.87 12.99 20.08
C ALA A 481 3.45 13.16 21.54
N GLU A 482 2.32 13.83 21.79
CA GLU A 482 1.75 13.99 23.13
C GLU A 482 1.39 12.65 23.76
N PHE A 483 0.71 11.77 23.00
CA PHE A 483 0.38 10.43 23.47
C PHE A 483 1.64 9.61 23.76
N LEU A 484 2.58 9.55 22.82
CA LEU A 484 3.78 8.76 22.98
C LEU A 484 4.69 9.29 24.08
N SER A 485 4.75 10.62 24.29
CA SER A 485 5.44 11.24 25.42
C SER A 485 4.84 10.81 26.77
N ALA A 486 3.50 10.80 26.86
CA ALA A 486 2.78 10.40 28.07
C ALA A 486 2.82 8.88 28.32
N LEU A 487 3.03 8.07 27.29
CA LEU A 487 3.13 6.58 27.38
C LEU A 487 4.48 6.12 27.96
N LEU A 488 5.55 6.92 27.80
CA LEU A 488 6.90 6.58 28.24
C LEU A 488 6.97 6.36 29.75
N VAL A 489 7.81 5.42 30.14
CA VAL A 489 8.16 5.17 31.55
C VAL A 489 9.67 5.28 31.74
N GLU A 490 10.08 5.61 32.95
CA GLU A 490 11.49 5.72 33.34
C GLU A 490 12.00 4.37 33.85
N ASP A 491 13.18 3.94 33.39
CA ASP A 491 13.90 2.80 33.97
C ASP A 491 14.74 3.23 35.19
N ASP A 492 15.39 2.27 35.81
CA ASP A 492 16.18 2.50 37.02
C ASP A 492 17.43 3.40 36.81
N GLU A 493 17.82 3.63 35.53
CA GLU A 493 18.92 4.52 35.14
C GLU A 493 18.43 5.91 34.71
N GLY A 494 17.12 6.19 34.81
CA GLY A 494 16.52 7.43 34.38
C GLY A 494 16.36 7.55 32.85
N LYS A 495 16.40 6.42 32.11
CA LYS A 495 16.13 6.38 30.68
C LYS A 495 14.65 6.14 30.42
N LEU A 496 14.15 6.69 29.34
CA LEU A 496 12.76 6.59 28.94
C LEU A 496 12.55 5.50 27.89
N MET A 497 11.49 4.71 28.08
CA MET A 497 11.11 3.60 27.18
C MET A 497 9.62 3.31 27.24
N THR A 498 9.13 2.52 26.28
CA THR A 498 7.76 1.93 26.31
C THR A 498 7.74 0.69 27.19
N SER A 499 6.70 0.54 28.03
CA SER A 499 6.47 -0.67 28.83
C SER A 499 4.97 -0.85 29.10
N PRO A 500 4.32 -1.99 28.71
CA PRO A 500 4.89 -3.04 27.87
C PRO A 500 5.20 -2.52 26.46
N SER A 501 6.10 -3.22 25.77
CA SER A 501 6.49 -2.97 24.38
C SER A 501 6.47 -4.29 23.60
N THR A 502 6.18 -4.21 22.30
CA THR A 502 6.21 -5.37 21.40
C THR A 502 7.01 -5.01 20.15
N SER A 503 7.60 -6.00 19.49
CA SER A 503 8.16 -5.81 18.15
C SER A 503 7.34 -6.60 17.14
N PRO A 504 6.53 -5.97 16.31
CA PRO A 504 5.70 -6.67 15.34
C PRO A 504 6.53 -7.51 14.37
N GLU A 505 6.17 -8.71 14.08
CA GLU A 505 5.21 -9.63 14.74
C GLU A 505 6.02 -10.79 15.32
N HIS A 506 6.98 -10.46 16.18
CA HIS A 506 8.04 -11.34 16.63
C HIS A 506 8.11 -11.39 18.15
N GLY A 507 8.63 -12.49 18.68
CA GLY A 507 8.83 -12.72 20.12
C GLY A 507 10.26 -13.18 20.42
N PHE A 508 10.52 -13.42 21.67
CA PHE A 508 11.80 -13.90 22.18
C PHE A 508 11.59 -15.09 23.13
N ILE A 509 12.67 -15.76 23.45
CA ILE A 509 12.68 -16.85 24.46
C ILE A 509 13.06 -16.25 25.80
N ASP A 510 12.26 -16.50 26.83
CA ASP A 510 12.59 -16.14 28.21
C ASP A 510 13.84 -16.90 28.66
N PRO A 511 14.94 -16.22 29.05
CA PRO A 511 16.16 -16.89 29.44
C PRO A 511 16.04 -17.76 30.71
N GLU A 512 15.06 -17.49 31.58
CA GLU A 512 14.85 -18.22 32.83
C GLU A 512 13.96 -19.45 32.65
N THR A 513 12.87 -19.31 31.89
CA THR A 513 11.86 -20.37 31.74
C THR A 513 12.02 -21.18 30.46
N GLY A 514 12.66 -20.63 29.43
CA GLY A 514 12.72 -21.23 28.10
C GLY A 514 11.45 -21.09 27.28
N GLU A 515 10.45 -20.35 27.77
CA GLU A 515 9.15 -20.18 27.13
C GLU A 515 9.13 -18.99 26.16
N ASP A 516 8.19 -19.04 25.21
CA ASP A 516 7.95 -17.97 24.21
C ASP A 516 7.34 -16.74 24.87
N CYS A 517 7.95 -15.57 24.69
CA CYS A 517 7.46 -14.31 25.20
C CYS A 517 7.08 -13.32 24.11
N THR A 518 6.08 -12.47 24.41
CA THR A 518 5.44 -11.57 23.44
C THR A 518 5.65 -10.09 23.73
N CYS A 519 6.00 -9.73 24.95
CA CYS A 519 6.18 -8.35 25.36
C CYS A 519 7.46 -8.16 26.19
N CYS A 520 8.10 -7.05 25.96
CA CYS A 520 9.34 -6.62 26.59
C CYS A 520 9.23 -5.18 27.10
N GLU A 521 10.35 -4.56 27.44
CA GLU A 521 10.48 -3.14 27.71
C GLU A 521 11.37 -2.48 26.65
N GLY A 522 10.84 -1.45 25.95
CA GLY A 522 11.60 -0.62 25.03
C GLY A 522 12.11 -1.37 23.80
N SER A 523 11.22 -1.98 23.01
CA SER A 523 11.61 -2.56 21.72
C SER A 523 12.28 -1.50 20.82
N LEU A 524 13.25 -1.91 20.04
CA LEU A 524 14.02 -0.99 19.20
C LEU A 524 13.13 -0.25 18.18
N MET A 525 12.11 -0.92 17.65
CA MET A 525 11.17 -0.30 16.73
C MET A 525 10.40 0.84 17.38
N ASP A 526 9.81 0.61 18.56
CA ASP A 526 9.07 1.64 19.28
C ASP A 526 9.95 2.87 19.53
N LEU A 527 11.16 2.66 20.06
CA LEU A 527 12.07 3.74 20.40
C LEU A 527 12.55 4.51 19.17
N SER A 528 12.78 3.85 18.04
CA SER A 528 13.16 4.49 16.78
C SER A 528 12.01 5.35 16.23
N ILE A 529 10.77 4.85 16.28
CA ILE A 529 9.58 5.62 15.86
C ILE A 529 9.37 6.85 16.76
N ILE A 530 9.46 6.66 18.07
CA ILE A 530 9.28 7.77 19.04
C ILE A 530 10.37 8.83 18.84
N ARG A 531 11.61 8.42 18.68
CA ARG A 531 12.74 9.32 18.42
C ARG A 531 12.51 10.14 17.15
N GLU A 532 12.17 9.47 16.03
CA GLU A 532 11.90 10.15 14.76
C GLU A 532 10.72 11.11 14.89
N LEU A 533 9.65 10.74 15.58
CA LEU A 533 8.49 11.62 15.78
C LEU A 533 8.84 12.86 16.62
N PHE A 534 9.59 12.70 17.71
CA PHE A 534 10.00 13.82 18.56
C PHE A 534 10.94 14.76 17.79
N GLU A 535 11.95 14.22 17.11
CA GLU A 535 12.83 15.00 16.22
C GLU A 535 12.00 15.74 15.15
N THR A 536 11.02 15.08 14.53
CA THR A 536 10.12 15.66 13.53
C THR A 536 9.27 16.79 14.07
N CYS A 537 8.70 16.64 15.28
CA CYS A 537 7.91 17.69 15.90
C CYS A 537 8.75 18.94 16.23
N LEU A 538 9.96 18.73 16.74
CA LEU A 538 10.89 19.83 17.05
C LEU A 538 11.40 20.51 15.77
N GLU A 539 11.72 19.75 14.72
CA GLU A 539 12.10 20.27 13.40
C GLU A 539 10.95 21.10 12.79
N ALA A 540 9.72 20.56 12.81
CA ALA A 540 8.54 21.25 12.29
C ALA A 540 8.26 22.56 13.07
N ALA A 541 8.39 22.52 14.39
CA ALA A 541 8.26 23.73 15.24
C ALA A 541 9.28 24.81 14.85
N GLY A 542 10.54 24.42 14.63
CA GLY A 542 11.60 25.33 14.17
C GLY A 542 11.28 25.96 12.82
N ILE A 543 10.85 25.15 11.84
CA ILE A 543 10.43 25.61 10.50
C ILE A 543 9.26 26.61 10.59
N LEU A 544 8.26 26.29 11.41
CA LEU A 544 7.05 27.10 11.62
C LEU A 544 7.27 28.28 12.58
N ARG A 545 8.48 28.39 13.15
CA ARG A 545 8.86 29.43 14.14
C ARG A 545 7.97 29.41 15.41
N VAL A 546 7.60 28.20 15.85
CA VAL A 546 6.94 27.97 17.13
C VAL A 546 8.02 27.89 18.20
N GLY A 547 7.93 28.74 19.24
CA GLY A 547 8.93 28.78 20.31
C GLY A 547 8.86 27.54 21.20
N ILE A 548 9.90 26.76 21.26
CA ILE A 548 9.98 25.49 22.04
C ILE A 548 9.81 25.77 23.53
N ALA A 549 10.54 26.76 24.09
CA ALA A 549 10.50 27.07 25.54
C ALA A 549 9.15 27.59 26.04
N GLY A 550 8.33 28.14 25.14
CA GLY A 550 6.99 28.67 25.49
C GLY A 550 5.86 27.66 25.30
N ASP A 551 6.15 26.48 24.77
CA ASP A 551 5.18 25.42 24.53
C ASP A 551 5.50 24.21 25.43
N PRO A 552 4.62 23.87 26.40
CA PRO A 552 4.88 22.83 27.39
C PRO A 552 5.19 21.46 26.76
N LEU A 553 4.46 21.09 25.70
CA LEU A 553 4.71 19.80 25.02
C LEU A 553 6.07 19.80 24.34
N LEU A 554 6.40 20.83 23.54
CA LEU A 554 7.68 20.87 22.83
C LEU A 554 8.87 20.93 23.80
N ALA A 555 8.73 21.61 24.94
CA ALA A 555 9.73 21.62 25.98
C ALA A 555 9.93 20.22 26.59
N THR A 556 8.84 19.49 26.84
CA THR A 556 8.88 18.10 27.32
C THR A 556 9.54 17.17 26.28
N LEU A 557 9.18 17.29 24.98
CA LEU A 557 9.80 16.48 23.94
C LEU A 557 11.32 16.74 23.84
N ALA A 558 11.73 18.00 23.95
CA ALA A 558 13.16 18.38 23.92
C ALA A 558 13.93 17.81 25.12
N GLU A 559 13.30 17.70 26.30
CA GLU A 559 13.87 17.11 27.52
C GLU A 559 13.91 15.58 27.44
N GLN A 560 12.82 14.94 26.94
CA GLN A 560 12.71 13.48 26.87
C GLN A 560 13.59 12.84 25.78
N LEU A 561 13.75 13.52 24.64
CA LEU A 561 14.46 12.99 23.46
C LEU A 561 15.88 12.46 23.79
N PRO A 562 16.76 13.17 24.48
CA PRO A 562 18.10 12.66 24.85
C PRO A 562 18.06 11.56 25.94
N ARG A 563 16.95 11.42 26.64
CA ARG A 563 16.74 10.40 27.68
C ARG A 563 16.19 9.09 27.13
N LEU A 564 15.70 9.05 25.89
CA LEU A 564 15.24 7.80 25.28
C LEU A 564 16.36 6.74 25.34
N ARG A 565 16.00 5.51 25.75
CA ARG A 565 16.94 4.37 25.81
C ARG A 565 17.61 4.22 24.44
N LYS A 566 18.92 4.03 24.44
CA LYS A 566 19.72 3.87 23.22
C LYS A 566 19.60 2.46 22.66
N PRO A 567 19.76 2.29 21.33
CA PRO A 567 19.88 0.98 20.71
C PRO A 567 21.03 0.17 21.32
N VAL A 568 20.81 -1.13 21.52
CA VAL A 568 21.81 -2.07 22.08
C VAL A 568 22.37 -2.92 20.95
N ILE A 569 23.70 -3.06 20.90
CA ILE A 569 24.40 -4.02 20.05
C ILE A 569 24.70 -5.25 20.90
N LYS A 570 24.16 -6.42 20.51
CA LYS A 570 24.37 -7.69 21.21
C LYS A 570 25.81 -8.18 21.07
N ALA A 571 26.20 -9.15 21.89
CA ALA A 571 27.53 -9.76 21.86
C ALA A 571 27.88 -10.39 20.49
N ASP A 572 26.86 -10.86 19.71
CA ASP A 572 27.03 -11.36 18.36
C ASP A 572 27.23 -10.25 17.30
N GLY A 573 27.13 -8.98 17.73
CA GLY A 573 27.27 -7.79 16.90
C GLY A 573 26.02 -7.41 16.11
N CYS A 574 24.87 -8.05 16.36
CA CYS A 574 23.57 -7.67 15.84
C CYS A 574 22.90 -6.61 16.71
N LEU A 575 21.90 -5.91 16.17
CA LEU A 575 21.03 -5.06 16.98
C LEU A 575 20.13 -5.92 17.88
N SER A 576 19.90 -5.50 19.11
CA SER A 576 18.86 -6.07 19.95
C SER A 576 17.50 -5.56 19.50
N GLU A 577 16.54 -6.47 19.26
CA GLU A 577 15.17 -6.13 18.88
C GLU A 577 14.31 -5.79 20.10
N PHE A 578 14.55 -6.42 21.24
CA PHE A 578 13.68 -6.42 22.42
C PHE A 578 14.20 -5.57 23.60
N GLY A 579 15.07 -4.61 23.32
CA GLY A 579 15.59 -3.65 24.32
C GLY A 579 16.72 -4.18 25.20
N ASN A 580 16.82 -5.49 25.42
CA ASN A 580 17.87 -6.20 26.15
C ASN A 580 18.49 -7.29 25.25
N GLU A 581 19.51 -8.00 25.72
CA GLU A 581 20.11 -9.13 24.99
C GLU A 581 19.25 -10.40 25.07
N LEU A 582 17.94 -10.28 24.79
CA LEU A 582 17.01 -11.40 24.78
C LEU A 582 17.16 -12.24 23.51
N PRO A 583 17.11 -13.60 23.61
CA PRO A 583 17.24 -14.48 22.45
C PRO A 583 16.03 -14.40 21.51
N ASP A 584 16.27 -14.24 20.22
CA ASP A 584 15.21 -14.22 19.21
C ASP A 584 14.52 -15.60 19.15
N LYS A 585 13.18 -15.63 19.16
CA LYS A 585 12.39 -16.84 18.96
C LYS A 585 12.58 -17.43 17.56
N ASP A 586 12.61 -16.59 16.52
CA ASP A 586 12.83 -16.95 15.13
C ASP A 586 13.84 -15.98 14.48
N PRO A 587 15.14 -16.34 14.44
CA PRO A 587 16.17 -15.50 13.83
C PRO A 587 15.93 -15.20 12.33
N HIS A 588 15.08 -15.98 11.64
CA HIS A 588 14.75 -15.83 10.23
C HIS A 588 13.35 -15.27 10.00
N HIS A 589 12.74 -14.64 11.00
CA HIS A 589 11.40 -14.10 10.94
C HIS A 589 11.20 -13.15 9.76
N ARG A 590 9.97 -13.13 9.20
CA ARG A 590 9.64 -12.28 8.04
C ARG A 590 9.75 -10.79 8.32
N HIS A 591 9.41 -10.33 9.53
CA HIS A 591 9.55 -8.93 9.93
C HIS A 591 11.00 -8.56 10.25
N VAL A 592 11.34 -7.32 9.93
CA VAL A 592 12.63 -6.68 10.22
C VAL A 592 12.43 -5.36 10.98
N SER A 593 11.51 -5.37 11.93
CA SER A 593 11.03 -4.21 12.67
C SER A 593 12.15 -3.41 13.35
N HIS A 594 13.14 -4.09 13.90
CA HIS A 594 14.35 -3.49 14.50
C HIS A 594 15.26 -2.77 13.49
N LEU A 595 15.00 -2.91 12.18
CA LEU A 595 15.74 -2.21 11.13
C LEU A 595 14.99 -0.96 10.61
N TYR A 596 13.89 -0.57 11.27
CA TYR A 596 13.18 0.68 10.99
C TYR A 596 14.12 1.89 10.95
N GLY A 597 15.11 1.95 11.83
CA GLY A 597 16.11 3.01 11.89
C GLY A 597 17.02 3.13 10.66
N VAL A 598 17.13 2.07 9.83
CA VAL A 598 17.80 2.10 8.52
C VAL A 598 16.84 2.58 7.43
N TYR A 599 15.65 1.97 7.39
CA TYR A 599 14.56 2.32 6.48
C TYR A 599 13.21 1.90 7.09
N PRO A 600 12.20 2.80 7.13
CA PRO A 600 12.11 4.08 6.41
C PRO A 600 12.83 5.26 7.08
N ALA A 601 13.21 5.19 8.36
CA ALA A 601 13.95 6.25 9.01
C ALA A 601 15.40 6.40 8.44
N ALA A 602 16.15 7.31 9.03
CA ALA A 602 17.57 7.52 8.76
C ALA A 602 18.36 7.72 10.07
N GLU A 603 17.97 6.97 11.09
CA GLU A 603 18.65 6.96 12.39
C GLU A 603 19.99 6.24 12.27
N PHE A 604 20.01 5.08 11.59
CA PHE A 604 21.20 4.26 11.39
C PHE A 604 21.71 4.44 9.97
N THR A 605 22.70 5.32 9.80
CA THR A 605 23.39 5.54 8.52
C THR A 605 24.90 5.46 8.71
N SER A 606 25.64 5.29 7.60
CA SER A 606 27.10 5.25 7.64
C SER A 606 27.73 6.56 8.12
N LEU A 607 27.01 7.68 8.01
CA LEU A 607 27.47 9.00 8.45
C LEU A 607 27.07 9.30 9.90
N ARG A 608 25.81 9.05 10.27
CA ARG A 608 25.25 9.46 11.57
C ARG A 608 25.62 8.49 12.69
N ASN A 609 25.48 7.17 12.46
CA ASN A 609 25.69 6.12 13.47
C ASN A 609 26.34 4.88 12.84
N PRO A 610 27.64 4.94 12.47
CA PRO A 610 28.30 3.87 11.69
C PRO A 610 28.31 2.50 12.37
N ASP A 611 28.41 2.45 13.71
CA ASP A 611 28.42 1.18 14.45
C ASP A 611 27.03 0.53 14.48
N LEU A 612 25.96 1.31 14.71
CA LEU A 612 24.58 0.84 14.62
C LEU A 612 24.22 0.44 13.19
N PHE A 613 24.71 1.16 12.20
CA PHE A 613 24.53 0.82 10.78
C PHE A 613 25.18 -0.53 10.45
N ARG A 614 26.37 -0.78 10.96
CA ARG A 614 27.07 -2.08 10.80
C ARG A 614 26.35 -3.21 11.53
N ALA A 615 25.86 -2.96 12.76
CA ALA A 615 25.07 -3.93 13.51
C ALA A 615 23.75 -4.26 12.81
N ALA A 616 23.07 -3.25 12.26
CA ALA A 616 21.86 -3.43 11.45
C ALA A 616 22.11 -4.29 10.19
N TRP A 617 23.24 -4.06 9.50
CA TRP A 617 23.66 -4.91 8.39
C TRP A 617 23.86 -6.37 8.80
N ARG A 618 24.47 -6.62 9.96
CA ARG A 618 24.62 -7.97 10.50
C ARG A 618 23.26 -8.60 10.82
N SER A 619 22.37 -7.87 11.49
CA SER A 619 21.00 -8.34 11.76
C SER A 619 20.26 -8.74 10.49
N LEU A 620 20.36 -7.93 9.42
CA LEU A 620 19.75 -8.27 8.14
C LEU A 620 20.36 -9.54 7.52
N ASN A 621 21.66 -9.79 7.73
CA ASN A 621 22.31 -11.01 7.25
C ASN A 621 21.79 -12.25 7.99
N VAL A 622 21.54 -12.17 9.28
CA VAL A 622 20.93 -13.24 10.07
C VAL A 622 19.49 -13.49 9.64
N ARG A 623 18.68 -12.43 9.48
CA ARG A 623 17.29 -12.55 8.98
C ARG A 623 17.19 -13.23 7.62
N GLY A 624 18.22 -13.10 6.78
CA GLY A 624 18.28 -13.67 5.44
C GLY A 624 17.53 -12.81 4.40
N ASP A 625 17.55 -13.27 3.16
CA ASP A 625 17.03 -12.52 2.01
C ASP A 625 15.65 -13.01 1.55
N LEU A 626 15.33 -14.30 1.73
CA LEU A 626 14.07 -14.90 1.28
C LEU A 626 12.98 -14.79 2.33
N SER A 627 11.77 -14.45 1.88
CA SER A 627 10.62 -14.29 2.78
C SER A 627 9.32 -14.13 1.97
N THR A 628 8.27 -13.62 2.60
CA THR A 628 7.01 -13.22 1.95
C THR A 628 7.22 -12.02 1.02
N GLY A 629 6.27 -11.75 0.11
CA GLY A 629 6.42 -10.71 -0.92
C GLY A 629 6.80 -9.34 -0.37
N TRP A 630 5.97 -8.76 0.51
CA TRP A 630 6.27 -7.46 1.12
C TRP A 630 7.59 -7.44 1.92
N ALA A 631 7.88 -8.55 2.61
CA ALA A 631 9.10 -8.65 3.40
C ALA A 631 10.36 -8.65 2.52
N MET A 632 10.28 -9.27 1.33
CA MET A 632 11.33 -9.16 0.32
C MET A 632 11.46 -7.73 -0.22
N GLY A 633 10.34 -7.05 -0.49
CA GLY A 633 10.33 -5.63 -0.87
C GLY A 633 11.09 -4.75 0.14
N TRP A 634 10.83 -4.93 1.44
CA TRP A 634 11.56 -4.21 2.50
C TRP A 634 13.06 -4.57 2.52
N ARG A 635 13.39 -5.87 2.38
CA ARG A 635 14.79 -6.32 2.34
C ARG A 635 15.56 -5.75 1.14
N VAL A 636 14.93 -5.61 -0.03
CA VAL A 636 15.56 -4.95 -1.20
C VAL A 636 15.93 -3.51 -0.86
N ILE A 637 15.02 -2.75 -0.22
CA ILE A 637 15.30 -1.36 0.18
C ILE A 637 16.45 -1.31 1.19
N LEU A 638 16.45 -2.18 2.19
CA LEU A 638 17.53 -2.26 3.19
C LEU A 638 18.87 -2.58 2.52
N ARG A 639 18.92 -3.55 1.58
CA ARG A 639 20.12 -3.84 0.80
C ARG A 639 20.57 -2.64 -0.03
N ALA A 640 19.62 -1.89 -0.61
CA ALA A 640 19.93 -0.65 -1.33
C ALA A 640 20.56 0.41 -0.40
N ARG A 641 20.06 0.54 0.86
CA ARG A 641 20.64 1.42 1.87
C ARG A 641 22.04 0.98 2.31
N PHE A 642 22.31 -0.33 2.32
CA PHE A 642 23.67 -0.89 2.54
C PHE A 642 24.54 -0.89 1.28
N LEU A 643 24.10 -0.30 0.17
CA LEU A 643 24.79 -0.19 -1.11
C LEU A 643 25.08 -1.57 -1.78
N GLU A 644 24.30 -2.58 -1.46
CA GLU A 644 24.46 -3.97 -1.92
C GLU A 644 23.58 -4.28 -3.17
N GLY A 645 23.80 -3.57 -4.29
CA GLY A 645 22.96 -3.64 -5.48
C GLY A 645 22.80 -5.04 -6.07
N ASP A 646 23.88 -5.80 -6.20
CA ASP A 646 23.82 -7.19 -6.73
C ASP A 646 23.01 -8.13 -5.80
N ARG A 647 22.99 -7.86 -4.51
CA ARG A 647 22.20 -8.63 -3.53
C ARG A 647 20.73 -8.22 -3.56
N ALA A 648 20.47 -6.93 -3.68
CA ALA A 648 19.12 -6.39 -3.89
C ALA A 648 18.47 -6.98 -5.15
N GLU A 649 19.21 -7.07 -6.27
CA GLU A 649 18.74 -7.70 -7.51
C GLU A 649 18.40 -9.19 -7.33
N ARG A 650 19.18 -9.95 -6.56
CA ARG A 650 18.86 -11.35 -6.27
C ARG A 650 17.55 -11.51 -5.53
N ILE A 651 17.26 -10.60 -4.58
CA ILE A 651 15.96 -10.63 -3.88
C ILE A 651 14.83 -10.28 -4.85
N LEU A 652 14.99 -9.29 -5.73
CA LEU A 652 14.01 -8.98 -6.78
C LEU A 652 13.78 -10.17 -7.73
N HIS A 653 14.83 -10.94 -8.02
CA HIS A 653 14.69 -12.17 -8.80
C HIS A 653 13.81 -13.20 -8.08
N HIS A 654 13.98 -13.39 -6.78
CA HIS A 654 13.13 -14.29 -6.00
C HIS A 654 11.69 -13.77 -5.90
N LEU A 655 11.50 -12.46 -5.72
CA LEU A 655 10.18 -11.84 -5.73
C LEU A 655 9.45 -12.07 -7.06
N LEU A 656 10.17 -12.08 -8.19
CA LEU A 656 9.63 -12.35 -9.51
C LEU A 656 9.53 -13.86 -9.84
N THR A 657 9.24 -14.69 -8.84
CA THR A 657 8.97 -16.11 -8.98
C THR A 657 7.45 -16.34 -8.94
N LEU A 658 6.94 -17.20 -9.85
CA LEU A 658 5.51 -17.51 -9.88
C LEU A 658 5.09 -18.31 -8.65
N VAL A 659 4.04 -17.82 -7.97
CA VAL A 659 3.39 -18.52 -6.87
C VAL A 659 2.13 -19.22 -7.40
N SER A 660 1.96 -20.49 -7.03
CA SER A 660 0.74 -21.23 -7.37
C SER A 660 -0.43 -20.78 -6.50
N SER A 661 -1.63 -20.70 -7.07
CA SER A 661 -2.87 -20.35 -6.38
C SER A 661 -3.38 -21.42 -5.39
N GLY A 662 -2.67 -22.55 -5.24
CA GLY A 662 -3.07 -23.69 -4.40
C GLY A 662 -2.86 -23.47 -2.90
N PRO A 663 -3.59 -24.20 -2.03
CA PRO A 663 -3.43 -24.15 -0.59
C PRO A 663 -2.13 -24.85 -0.19
N GLY A 664 -1.05 -24.14 -0.10
CA GLY A 664 0.21 -24.78 0.24
C GLY A 664 1.36 -23.83 0.53
N GLY A 665 1.39 -23.28 1.70
CA GLY A 665 2.61 -22.84 2.32
C GLY A 665 2.89 -21.35 2.33
N HIS A 666 2.83 -20.80 3.51
CA HIS A 666 3.33 -19.47 3.89
C HIS A 666 4.89 -19.35 3.84
N ARG A 667 5.55 -20.18 3.07
CA ARG A 667 7.01 -20.18 2.93
C ARG A 667 7.39 -19.81 1.50
N GLY A 668 7.66 -18.54 1.29
CA GLY A 668 8.17 -18.01 0.04
C GLY A 668 7.13 -17.15 -0.70
N GLY A 669 7.32 -15.84 -0.68
CA GLY A 669 6.59 -14.87 -1.49
C GLY A 669 7.02 -14.92 -2.95
N GLY A 670 6.28 -14.23 -3.79
CA GLY A 670 6.54 -14.14 -5.23
C GLY A 670 5.52 -13.25 -5.90
N VAL A 671 5.18 -13.55 -7.15
CA VAL A 671 4.12 -12.90 -7.90
C VAL A 671 3.16 -13.90 -8.53
N TYR A 672 1.93 -13.45 -8.78
CA TYR A 672 0.96 -14.15 -9.61
C TYR A 672 1.19 -13.83 -11.11
N ARG A 673 0.44 -14.50 -12.02
CA ARG A 673 0.60 -14.29 -13.47
C ARG A 673 0.32 -12.85 -13.92
N ASN A 674 -0.56 -12.14 -13.21
CA ASN A 674 -0.85 -10.74 -13.44
C ASN A 674 0.12 -9.77 -12.76
N MET A 675 1.24 -10.24 -12.23
CA MET A 675 2.26 -9.48 -11.49
C MET A 675 1.81 -8.94 -10.13
N PHE A 676 0.64 -9.31 -9.62
CA PHE A 676 0.30 -9.03 -8.23
C PHE A 676 1.26 -9.73 -7.28
N ASP A 677 1.68 -9.02 -6.25
CA ASP A 677 2.54 -9.57 -5.20
C ASP A 677 1.82 -10.66 -4.39
N ALA A 678 2.56 -11.65 -4.00
CA ALA A 678 2.07 -12.74 -3.18
C ALA A 678 2.81 -12.80 -1.85
N HIS A 679 2.03 -12.61 -0.79
CA HIS A 679 2.50 -12.98 0.55
C HIS A 679 2.85 -14.50 0.62
N PRO A 680 2.07 -15.55 0.15
CA PRO A 680 0.67 -15.66 -0.27
C PRO A 680 -0.35 -15.59 0.88
N PRO A 681 -1.64 -15.24 0.63
CA PRO A 681 -2.25 -14.82 -0.64
C PRO A 681 -1.83 -13.41 -1.08
N PHE A 682 -2.54 -12.83 -2.07
CA PHE A 682 -2.30 -11.50 -2.60
C PHE A 682 -2.28 -10.42 -1.52
N GLN A 683 -1.23 -9.61 -1.54
CA GLN A 683 -1.09 -8.34 -0.81
C GLN A 683 -0.38 -7.34 -1.73
N ILE A 684 -0.92 -6.13 -1.87
CA ILE A 684 -0.40 -5.14 -2.83
C ILE A 684 0.87 -4.43 -2.37
N ASP A 685 1.14 -4.46 -1.08
CA ASP A 685 2.26 -3.77 -0.45
C ASP A 685 3.62 -4.21 -0.99
N GLY A 686 3.80 -5.49 -1.33
CA GLY A 686 5.02 -5.95 -1.98
C GLY A 686 5.26 -5.34 -3.36
N ASN A 687 4.21 -5.08 -4.15
CA ASN A 687 4.33 -4.35 -5.42
C ASN A 687 4.84 -2.92 -5.18
N PHE A 688 4.28 -2.20 -4.22
CA PHE A 688 4.68 -0.83 -3.89
C PHE A 688 6.06 -0.78 -3.24
N GLY A 689 6.36 -1.73 -2.33
CA GLY A 689 7.68 -1.87 -1.71
C GLY A 689 8.78 -2.11 -2.73
N ALA A 690 8.55 -3.01 -3.70
CA ALA A 690 9.50 -3.26 -4.79
C ALA A 690 9.72 -2.04 -5.69
N THR A 691 8.66 -1.28 -5.98
CA THR A 691 8.74 -0.03 -6.76
C THR A 691 9.58 1.02 -6.04
N ALA A 692 9.35 1.22 -4.74
CA ALA A 692 10.17 2.11 -3.91
C ALA A 692 11.62 1.62 -3.81
N ALA A 693 11.83 0.30 -3.69
CA ALA A 693 13.14 -0.32 -3.63
C ALA A 693 13.97 -0.05 -4.88
N ILE A 694 13.40 -0.23 -6.06
CA ILE A 694 14.08 0.03 -7.34
C ILE A 694 14.46 1.53 -7.45
N ALA A 695 13.60 2.44 -6.97
CA ALA A 695 13.94 3.85 -6.89
C ALA A 695 15.12 4.10 -5.92
N GLU A 696 15.12 3.50 -4.73
CA GLU A 696 16.22 3.61 -3.74
C GLU A 696 17.55 2.99 -4.24
N MET A 697 17.51 1.99 -5.11
CA MET A 697 18.72 1.44 -5.75
C MET A 697 19.39 2.43 -6.69
N LEU A 698 18.65 3.41 -7.24
CA LEU A 698 19.12 4.38 -8.21
C LEU A 698 19.32 5.78 -7.62
N LEU A 699 18.54 6.15 -6.59
CA LEU A 699 18.54 7.48 -5.99
C LEU A 699 18.23 7.42 -4.50
N GLN A 700 19.10 7.99 -3.66
CA GLN A 700 18.86 8.19 -2.23
C GLN A 700 19.08 9.65 -1.85
N SER A 701 18.24 10.20 -0.96
CA SER A 701 18.34 11.59 -0.50
C SER A 701 17.90 11.76 0.96
N HIS A 702 18.12 10.75 1.80
CA HIS A 702 17.66 10.69 3.18
C HIS A 702 18.63 11.30 4.19
N GLU A 703 19.83 11.65 3.78
CA GLU A 703 20.87 12.20 4.64
C GLU A 703 21.11 13.70 4.35
N THR A 704 21.70 14.36 5.32
CA THR A 704 22.23 15.72 5.20
C THR A 704 23.69 15.74 5.60
N THR A 705 24.48 16.64 5.01
CA THR A 705 25.85 16.90 5.42
C THR A 705 25.90 17.75 6.69
N ASP A 706 27.04 17.81 7.39
CA ASP A 706 27.22 18.60 8.61
C ASP A 706 26.94 20.10 8.41
N ASP A 707 27.17 20.62 7.19
CA ASP A 707 26.86 21.99 6.83
C ASP A 707 25.40 22.20 6.34
N GLY A 708 24.53 21.18 6.52
CA GLY A 708 23.09 21.24 6.26
C GLY A 708 22.69 21.15 4.78
N ARG A 709 23.54 20.60 3.89
CA ARG A 709 23.18 20.30 2.50
C ARG A 709 22.39 19.00 2.42
N THR A 710 21.37 18.94 1.59
CA THR A 710 20.73 17.66 1.24
C THR A 710 21.74 16.79 0.49
N LEU A 711 22.05 15.63 1.03
CA LEU A 711 22.95 14.67 0.41
C LEU A 711 22.16 13.79 -0.56
N VAL A 712 22.58 13.76 -1.82
CA VAL A 712 21.91 13.02 -2.90
C VAL A 712 22.90 11.99 -3.48
N ARG A 713 22.65 10.70 -3.18
CA ARG A 713 23.42 9.59 -3.75
C ARG A 713 22.79 9.12 -5.05
N LEU A 714 23.57 9.07 -6.11
CA LEU A 714 23.18 8.62 -7.43
C LEU A 714 23.84 7.29 -7.76
N PHE A 715 23.05 6.33 -8.24
CA PHE A 715 23.46 4.94 -8.44
C PHE A 715 24.01 4.24 -7.19
N PRO A 716 23.42 4.45 -5.98
CA PRO A 716 24.00 3.91 -4.74
C PRO A 716 24.08 2.37 -4.75
N ALA A 717 23.13 1.71 -5.41
CA ALA A 717 23.03 0.26 -5.45
C ALA A 717 22.65 -0.26 -6.85
N LEU A 718 23.25 0.32 -7.91
CA LEU A 718 23.04 -0.14 -9.29
C LEU A 718 23.64 -1.55 -9.46
N PRO A 719 22.83 -2.59 -9.81
CA PRO A 719 23.33 -3.93 -10.03
C PRO A 719 24.24 -4.01 -11.27
N LYS A 720 25.25 -4.86 -11.21
CA LYS A 720 26.16 -5.09 -12.35
C LYS A 720 25.46 -5.68 -13.58
N ASN A 721 24.33 -6.35 -13.38
CA ASN A 721 23.55 -6.95 -14.47
C ASN A 721 22.70 -5.93 -15.25
N TRP A 722 22.40 -4.76 -14.67
CA TRP A 722 21.68 -3.70 -15.39
C TRP A 722 22.66 -2.90 -16.26
N LYS A 723 23.03 -3.49 -17.39
CA LYS A 723 24.09 -2.98 -18.28
C LYS A 723 23.81 -1.60 -18.84
N GLY A 724 22.53 -1.33 -19.17
CA GLY A 724 22.08 -0.05 -19.67
C GLY A 724 20.62 0.18 -19.32
N GLY A 725 20.24 1.45 -19.30
CA GLY A 725 18.87 1.83 -19.01
C GLY A 725 18.72 3.32 -18.76
N ARG A 726 17.48 3.69 -18.45
CA ARG A 726 17.12 5.04 -18.04
C ARG A 726 15.94 5.01 -17.08
N ILE A 727 15.95 5.93 -16.15
CA ILE A 727 14.79 6.29 -15.34
C ILE A 727 14.59 7.80 -15.42
N THR A 728 13.35 8.22 -15.59
CA THR A 728 12.99 9.64 -15.67
C THR A 728 12.22 10.08 -14.43
N GLY A 729 12.32 11.35 -14.08
CA GLY A 729 11.44 12.04 -13.16
C GLY A 729 11.42 11.55 -11.74
N LEU A 730 12.45 10.85 -11.26
CA LEU A 730 12.57 10.55 -9.84
C LEU A 730 12.63 11.85 -9.02
N ARG A 731 12.05 11.81 -7.85
CA ARG A 731 12.07 12.95 -6.91
C ARG A 731 13.08 12.71 -5.80
N ALA A 732 13.75 13.78 -5.40
CA ALA A 732 14.58 13.80 -4.20
C ALA A 732 14.16 14.91 -3.26
N ARG A 733 14.48 14.75 -1.97
CA ARG A 733 14.23 15.76 -0.95
C ARG A 733 14.93 17.07 -1.33
N GLY A 734 14.37 18.19 -0.93
CA GLY A 734 14.82 19.50 -1.36
C GLY A 734 14.18 20.00 -2.67
N GLY A 735 13.19 19.26 -3.22
CA GLY A 735 12.43 19.67 -4.41
C GLY A 735 13.18 19.40 -5.71
N LEU A 736 13.94 18.30 -5.81
CA LEU A 736 14.64 17.93 -7.04
C LEU A 736 13.82 16.94 -7.88
N THR A 737 13.89 17.13 -9.21
CA THR A 737 13.47 16.14 -10.22
C THR A 737 14.72 15.65 -10.93
N ILE A 738 14.89 14.33 -11.06
CA ILE A 738 16.14 13.70 -11.50
C ILE A 738 15.86 12.66 -12.58
N ASP A 739 16.53 12.83 -13.72
CA ASP A 739 16.58 11.83 -14.79
C ASP A 739 17.97 11.17 -14.79
N ILE A 740 18.00 9.85 -14.84
CA ILE A 740 19.24 9.06 -14.83
C ILE A 740 19.27 8.21 -16.09
N ARG A 741 20.43 8.20 -16.77
CA ARG A 741 20.70 7.35 -17.93
C ARG A 741 22.10 6.73 -17.80
N TRP A 742 22.20 5.46 -18.14
CA TRP A 742 23.47 4.73 -18.20
C TRP A 742 23.50 3.78 -19.40
N GLY A 743 24.67 3.45 -19.88
CA GLY A 743 24.88 2.54 -21.01
C GLY A 743 25.94 1.49 -20.71
N SER A 744 25.92 0.38 -21.45
CA SER A 744 26.89 -0.70 -21.39
C SER A 744 28.30 -0.27 -21.79
N ASP A 745 28.41 0.85 -22.52
CA ASP A 745 29.68 1.52 -22.91
C ASP A 745 30.30 2.35 -21.78
N GLY A 746 29.68 2.34 -20.59
CA GLY A 746 30.13 3.13 -19.43
C GLY A 746 29.60 4.57 -19.41
N THR A 747 28.87 5.00 -20.43
CA THR A 747 28.26 6.34 -20.42
C THR A 747 27.28 6.47 -19.27
N ARG A 748 27.32 7.59 -18.56
CA ARG A 748 26.38 7.93 -17.48
C ARG A 748 26.04 9.41 -17.58
N THR A 749 24.74 9.71 -17.47
CA THR A 749 24.25 11.09 -17.45
C THR A 749 23.15 11.21 -16.42
N VAL A 750 23.28 12.19 -15.54
CA VAL A 750 22.24 12.59 -14.60
C VAL A 750 21.84 14.02 -14.87
N THR A 751 20.56 14.23 -15.13
CA THR A 751 19.97 15.56 -15.31
C THR A 751 19.14 15.87 -14.07
N ILE A 752 19.42 16.99 -13.43
CA ILE A 752 18.80 17.45 -12.20
C ILE A 752 18.10 18.77 -12.49
N LYS A 753 16.87 18.91 -12.06
CA LYS A 753 16.11 20.17 -12.06
C LYS A 753 15.64 20.45 -10.63
N ALA A 754 15.81 21.68 -10.18
CA ALA A 754 15.35 22.13 -8.87
C ALA A 754 14.03 22.89 -9.02
N ASP A 755 13.02 22.54 -8.22
CA ASP A 755 11.72 23.24 -8.20
C ASP A 755 11.76 24.43 -7.21
N ARG A 756 12.70 24.42 -6.27
CA ARG A 756 12.93 25.46 -5.27
C ARG A 756 14.42 25.67 -5.01
N ASP A 757 14.76 26.77 -4.37
CA ASP A 757 16.13 27.03 -3.91
C ASP A 757 16.58 25.95 -2.92
N GLY A 758 17.81 25.49 -3.04
CA GLY A 758 18.37 24.49 -2.14
C GLY A 758 19.87 24.33 -2.25
N ARG A 759 20.45 23.76 -1.18
CA ARG A 759 21.88 23.44 -1.07
C ARG A 759 22.04 21.92 -1.10
N PHE A 760 22.85 21.42 -2.03
CA PHE A 760 22.95 19.99 -2.31
C PHE A 760 24.40 19.52 -2.33
N HIS A 761 24.60 18.25 -1.94
CA HIS A 761 25.84 17.53 -2.10
C HIS A 761 25.55 16.21 -2.84
N PHE A 762 26.08 16.08 -4.05
CA PHE A 762 25.84 14.92 -4.91
C PHE A 762 27.02 13.95 -4.81
N ILE A 763 26.71 12.68 -4.52
CA ILE A 763 27.65 11.56 -4.54
C ILE A 763 27.32 10.69 -5.75
N THR A 764 28.31 10.45 -6.60
CA THR A 764 28.21 9.61 -7.80
C THR A 764 29.33 8.57 -7.80
N PRO A 765 29.22 7.48 -8.57
CA PRO A 765 30.32 6.53 -8.71
C PRO A 765 31.63 7.10 -9.30
N TRP A 766 31.58 8.31 -9.85
CA TRP A 766 32.75 8.98 -10.48
C TRP A 766 33.21 10.25 -9.75
N GLY A 767 32.67 10.52 -8.55
CA GLY A 767 33.10 11.65 -7.71
C GLY A 767 31.94 12.37 -7.04
N GLU A 768 32.31 13.41 -6.29
CA GLU A 768 31.38 14.19 -5.48
C GLU A 768 31.30 15.64 -5.98
N ARG A 769 30.15 16.28 -5.79
CA ARG A 769 29.96 17.69 -6.18
C ARG A 769 28.93 18.38 -5.30
N SER A 770 29.32 19.51 -4.69
CA SER A 770 28.37 20.43 -4.06
C SER A 770 27.86 21.46 -5.06
N ALA A 771 26.59 21.81 -4.94
CA ALA A 771 25.96 22.85 -5.74
C ALA A 771 24.81 23.51 -4.98
N ASP A 772 24.70 24.82 -5.12
CA ASP A 772 23.56 25.61 -4.70
C ASP A 772 22.69 25.86 -5.93
N LEU A 773 21.46 25.33 -5.93
CA LEU A 773 20.54 25.45 -7.06
C LEU A 773 19.40 26.41 -6.72
N LYS A 774 19.04 27.26 -7.68
CA LYS A 774 17.87 28.13 -7.62
C LYS A 774 16.64 27.43 -8.22
N ALA A 775 15.46 27.87 -7.83
CA ALA A 775 14.21 27.42 -8.45
C ALA A 775 14.27 27.54 -9.97
N GLY A 776 13.90 26.46 -10.70
CA GLY A 776 14.04 26.33 -12.14
C GLY A 776 15.47 26.01 -12.63
N GLY A 777 16.47 26.01 -11.71
CA GLY A 777 17.86 25.70 -12.03
C GLY A 777 18.06 24.27 -12.53
N ARG A 778 19.03 24.08 -13.43
CA ARG A 778 19.37 22.77 -14.00
C ARG A 778 20.86 22.47 -13.82
N LEU A 779 21.17 21.23 -13.45
CA LEU A 779 22.52 20.70 -13.34
C LEU A 779 22.61 19.38 -14.11
N VAL A 780 23.73 19.18 -14.84
CA VAL A 780 24.03 17.91 -15.51
C VAL A 780 25.32 17.35 -14.94
N LEU A 781 25.28 16.10 -14.48
CA LEU A 781 26.46 15.38 -14.01
C LEU A 781 26.81 14.27 -15.01
N ARG A 782 28.11 14.16 -15.33
CA ARG A 782 28.68 13.13 -16.21
C ARG A 782 30.05 12.72 -15.67
N PRO A 783 30.53 11.50 -15.94
CA PRO A 783 31.95 11.17 -15.80
C PRO A 783 32.79 12.17 -16.60
N ALA A 784 34.00 12.46 -16.12
CA ALA A 784 34.96 13.34 -16.81
C ALA A 784 35.42 12.72 -18.14
#